data_1e30b7cf0f2bbc05e2d90d0d76ff99cb
#
_entry.id   1e30b7cf0f2bbc05e2d90d0d76ff99cb
#
_cell.length_a   1.000
_cell.length_b   1.000
_cell.length_c   1.000
_cell.angle_alpha   90.00
_cell.angle_beta   90.00
_cell.angle_gamma   90.00
#
_symmetry.space_group_name_H-M   'P 1'
#
loop_
_entity.id
_entity.type
_entity.pdbx_description
1 polymer ?
#
loop_
_entity_poly.entity_id
_entity_poly.type
_entity_poly.pdbx_seq_one_letter_code
_entity_poly.pdbx_strand_id
1 'polypeptide(L)'
;MVMRIPLLTLALATLIGVAGAPAQQRQITGRVASAVSNDPVAGVNVSVTGTAFAAVTNAEGRYAIAAPAGAVTLVFRRIAFKRREVQVPGGQNTADATLDPDVFNLEAVVVTGQQTGISRANAATSSTVVTGAEITGVPAPAVDRALQGRVPGAYIQQNSGAPGGGTQIQIRGSNTVVGSADPLFVVDGVIYSDASISSGLFTVTASGNPQSTRNDGEKQDDPVNRLTDLNPNDIASIDILRGAAASSIYGSKGVNGVVIITTNRGKAGKPRANITQRVGFSELQRGFDTRVFDTTSAKALYASSGNVTDDSTARAQIMSYLVNGQLPTYDHLREVAGEKPIGYETQLDVSGGSGDTRYFLSGNVKGDGGIIANTGAQRQTLRANLDQSFSDRFSVSFSSAFNRTSTQRGFTNNDNSGASITYAIAYIPGYVPITPVNGVFPNPGITYKGSNPLQTVALAENDESAIRFTGGLTATYQAIASANTSLKIVAAGGIDFFNQRNKVWAPRELFFQANQANPGVATLGNADSRFTNWNVNAIHTYTAASFKTTTSAGVQWEDRQLNRARVEADGLLPGQQNINQGSVLTPFEELTHERTIGLYGQEEWLGMHDRLLLSAGARAERSSANGDVSKFYFFPKAAGSYRFPDLLGEGSDVKLRVAYGETGNQPLFGQKFTTLQGGQVIGGHVGTVVGNVAGDPTIRPERTREIEAGVDASLLRGRASVEVTLFQRRTSDLLVPVTPPQSSGYGLQFLNGGKIKNEGIEVGAGITPVHREHFDWLFRTTFTSIRNRVLELNLPGGATGFRPANAGYGLSYGEFFVQVGRPITQIIGVDDLGNTISLGQANPKFRWAATNQFTYHRLTMSFMLEWQYGGVAQNQTLSLYDCNGLAPDFSTPRGQAGYDACNNTGDARPFVQSTSFLKLRNASISLDLSEHLANLFGARSARVSVEGVNLITKTDYTGYDPEVSNYGSQAITRNIDLGPYPPSRQFFFTIQAGF
;
A
#
# COMPACT_ATOMS: atom_id res chain seq x y z
N MET A 1 -37.15 -19.66 2.12
CA MET A 1 -37.04 -20.91 2.85
C MET A 1 -36.52 -20.60 4.24
N VAL A 2 -37.40 -20.62 5.23
CA VAL A 2 -37.15 -20.14 6.59
C VAL A 2 -36.37 -21.23 7.34
N MET A 3 -35.10 -20.92 7.69
CA MET A 3 -34.27 -21.87 8.45
C MET A 3 -34.45 -21.57 9.95
N ARG A 4 -35.11 -22.47 10.65
CA ARG A 4 -35.23 -22.51 12.13
C ARG A 4 -33.83 -22.77 12.72
N ILE A 5 -33.40 -21.86 13.59
CA ILE A 5 -32.18 -22.00 14.41
C ILE A 5 -32.62 -22.70 15.73
N PRO A 6 -32.01 -23.82 16.11
CA PRO A 6 -32.20 -24.35 17.47
C PRO A 6 -31.37 -23.54 18.45
N LEU A 7 -32.02 -23.01 19.48
CA LEU A 7 -31.40 -22.44 20.67
C LEU A 7 -30.52 -23.49 21.36
N LEU A 8 -29.23 -23.28 21.39
CA LEU A 8 -28.34 -23.99 22.31
C LEU A 8 -28.31 -23.23 23.63
N THR A 9 -29.18 -23.60 24.55
CA THR A 9 -29.08 -23.24 25.96
C THR A 9 -27.91 -24.00 26.56
N LEU A 10 -26.76 -23.37 26.73
CA LEU A 10 -25.65 -23.90 27.52
C LEU A 10 -25.65 -23.22 28.88
N ALA A 11 -25.76 -24.06 29.87
CA ALA A 11 -25.80 -23.76 31.31
C ALA A 11 -24.61 -22.90 31.73
N LEU A 12 -24.89 -21.65 32.14
CA LEU A 12 -23.98 -20.82 32.91
C LEU A 12 -24.53 -20.76 34.34
N ALA A 13 -24.33 -21.84 35.09
CA ALA A 13 -24.62 -21.89 36.51
C ALA A 13 -23.31 -22.07 37.30
N THR A 14 -23.21 -21.29 38.37
CA THR A 14 -22.27 -21.37 39.49
C THR A 14 -20.89 -20.72 39.31
N LEU A 15 -20.88 -19.41 39.61
CA LEU A 15 -19.83 -18.80 40.45
C LEU A 15 -20.44 -17.59 41.18
N ILE A 16 -21.25 -17.88 42.19
CA ILE A 16 -21.59 -16.89 43.22
C ILE A 16 -20.42 -16.89 44.21
N GLY A 17 -19.46 -16.03 43.96
CA GLY A 17 -18.36 -15.75 44.86
C GLY A 17 -18.70 -14.51 45.70
N VAL A 18 -18.85 -14.71 46.97
CA VAL A 18 -18.73 -13.81 48.15
C VAL A 18 -18.68 -12.30 47.78
N ALA A 19 -19.77 -11.60 48.03
CA ALA A 19 -19.82 -10.15 48.11
C ALA A 19 -18.92 -9.64 49.23
N GLY A 20 -17.69 -9.23 48.90
CA GLY A 20 -16.86 -8.43 49.79
C GLY A 20 -17.53 -7.05 50.02
N ALA A 21 -17.52 -6.57 51.23
CA ALA A 21 -18.02 -5.25 51.59
C ALA A 21 -17.43 -4.17 50.70
N PRO A 22 -18.17 -3.11 50.26
CA PRO A 22 -17.65 -2.07 49.43
C PRO A 22 -16.48 -1.37 50.12
N ALA A 23 -15.28 -1.52 49.59
CA ALA A 23 -14.10 -0.79 50.06
C ALA A 23 -14.38 0.71 49.95
N GLN A 24 -14.13 1.45 51.02
CA GLN A 24 -14.33 2.88 51.05
C GLN A 24 -13.47 3.54 49.94
N GLN A 25 -14.12 4.18 48.95
CA GLN A 25 -13.47 4.83 47.82
C GLN A 25 -13.25 6.31 48.13
N ARG A 26 -12.14 6.86 47.66
CA ARG A 26 -11.85 8.29 47.63
C ARG A 26 -11.65 8.76 46.21
N GLN A 27 -11.80 10.05 45.96
CA GLN A 27 -11.50 10.67 44.66
C GLN A 27 -10.14 11.37 44.74
N ILE A 28 -9.25 11.05 43.80
CA ILE A 28 -7.97 11.74 43.64
C ILE A 28 -8.06 12.60 42.38
N THR A 29 -7.71 13.88 42.54
CA THR A 29 -7.68 14.89 41.46
C THR A 29 -6.26 15.39 41.25
N GLY A 30 -5.96 15.87 40.01
CA GLY A 30 -4.65 16.47 39.76
C GLY A 30 -4.53 17.03 38.35
N ARG A 31 -3.36 17.57 38.06
CA ARG A 31 -3.00 18.13 36.75
C ARG A 31 -1.79 17.38 36.18
N VAL A 32 -1.82 17.07 34.88
CA VAL A 32 -0.69 16.50 34.14
C VAL A 32 -0.15 17.55 33.20
N ALA A 33 1.16 17.80 33.24
CA ALA A 33 1.85 18.75 32.38
C ALA A 33 3.06 18.09 31.70
N SER A 34 3.52 18.67 30.59
CA SER A 34 4.76 18.26 29.92
C SER A 34 5.98 18.68 30.78
N ALA A 35 6.94 17.78 30.98
CA ALA A 35 8.17 18.07 31.72
C ALA A 35 9.07 19.10 31.01
N VAL A 36 8.89 19.29 29.70
CA VAL A 36 9.73 20.17 28.85
C VAL A 36 9.12 21.55 28.73
N SER A 37 7.80 21.66 28.46
CA SER A 37 7.14 22.95 28.17
C SER A 37 6.18 23.41 29.28
N ASN A 38 5.94 22.57 30.30
CA ASN A 38 4.95 22.79 31.38
C ASN A 38 3.50 23.01 30.85
N ASP A 39 3.25 22.74 29.56
CA ASP A 39 1.92 22.81 28.98
C ASP A 39 1.04 21.69 29.52
N PRO A 40 -0.29 21.91 29.64
CA PRO A 40 -1.21 20.87 30.06
C PRO A 40 -1.24 19.71 29.06
N VAL A 41 -1.17 18.48 29.55
CA VAL A 41 -1.21 17.27 28.71
C VAL A 41 -2.59 16.65 28.76
N ALA A 42 -3.40 16.90 27.75
CA ALA A 42 -4.74 16.31 27.61
C ALA A 42 -4.67 14.85 27.11
N GLY A 43 -5.66 14.02 27.45
CA GLY A 43 -5.77 12.66 26.93
C GLY A 43 -4.79 11.66 27.59
N VAL A 44 -4.24 11.98 28.76
CA VAL A 44 -3.43 11.06 29.56
C VAL A 44 -4.37 10.09 30.25
N ASN A 45 -4.15 8.80 30.04
CA ASN A 45 -4.82 7.75 30.80
C ASN A 45 -4.15 7.64 32.18
N VAL A 46 -4.92 7.90 33.22
CA VAL A 46 -4.51 7.78 34.63
C VAL A 46 -5.18 6.56 35.19
N SER A 47 -4.43 5.59 35.70
CA SER A 47 -4.95 4.37 36.29
C SER A 47 -4.37 4.11 37.67
N VAL A 48 -5.13 3.42 38.54
CA VAL A 48 -4.67 2.98 39.86
C VAL A 48 -4.10 1.57 39.74
N THR A 49 -2.84 1.39 40.10
CA THR A 49 -2.15 0.08 39.99
C THR A 49 -2.89 -0.98 40.81
N GLY A 50 -3.09 -2.16 40.22
CA GLY A 50 -3.77 -3.30 40.88
C GLY A 50 -5.30 -3.16 40.95
N THR A 51 -5.89 -2.20 40.24
CA THR A 51 -7.35 -2.00 40.17
C THR A 51 -7.81 -1.74 38.74
N ALA A 52 -9.12 -1.74 38.49
CA ALA A 52 -9.72 -1.39 37.21
C ALA A 52 -10.05 0.12 37.09
N PHE A 53 -9.74 0.93 38.10
CA PHE A 53 -10.03 2.37 38.07
C PHE A 53 -9.11 3.10 37.10
N ALA A 54 -9.72 3.85 36.19
CA ALA A 54 -9.01 4.68 35.23
C ALA A 54 -9.78 5.98 34.94
N ALA A 55 -9.06 7.03 34.63
CA ALA A 55 -9.59 8.32 34.18
C ALA A 55 -8.73 8.88 33.06
N VAL A 56 -9.24 9.87 32.32
CA VAL A 56 -8.50 10.52 31.24
C VAL A 56 -8.43 12.01 31.51
N THR A 57 -7.25 12.64 31.31
CA THR A 57 -7.10 14.09 31.49
C THR A 57 -7.87 14.88 30.44
N ASN A 58 -8.50 15.97 30.84
CA ASN A 58 -9.17 16.93 29.96
C ASN A 58 -8.19 17.86 29.21
N ALA A 59 -8.70 18.87 28.51
CA ALA A 59 -7.88 19.80 27.72
C ALA A 59 -6.88 20.63 28.55
N GLU A 60 -7.23 20.91 29.82
CA GLU A 60 -6.39 21.62 30.79
C GLU A 60 -5.43 20.68 31.54
N GLY A 61 -5.34 19.41 31.13
CA GLY A 61 -4.52 18.38 31.74
C GLY A 61 -5.08 17.88 33.10
N ARG A 62 -6.31 18.24 33.49
CA ARG A 62 -6.91 17.87 34.79
C ARG A 62 -7.59 16.50 34.69
N TYR A 63 -7.53 15.76 35.80
CA TYR A 63 -8.20 14.47 35.95
C TYR A 63 -8.85 14.31 37.32
N ALA A 64 -9.82 13.43 37.42
CA ALA A 64 -10.42 12.95 38.65
C ALA A 64 -10.59 11.43 38.54
N ILE A 65 -10.02 10.66 39.48
CA ILE A 65 -10.05 9.20 39.49
C ILE A 65 -10.51 8.67 40.83
N ALA A 66 -11.38 7.67 40.82
CA ALA A 66 -11.74 6.90 42.00
C ALA A 66 -10.56 6.01 42.42
N ALA A 67 -10.29 5.92 43.71
CA ALA A 67 -9.22 5.10 44.28
C ALA A 67 -9.61 4.51 45.63
N PRO A 68 -9.02 3.38 46.03
CA PRO A 68 -9.13 2.84 47.38
C PRO A 68 -8.66 3.89 48.42
N ALA A 69 -9.18 3.80 49.66
CA ALA A 69 -8.88 4.72 50.77
C ALA A 69 -7.41 4.69 51.25
N GLY A 70 -6.69 3.56 51.00
CA GLY A 70 -5.27 3.40 51.35
C GLY A 70 -4.30 4.11 50.42
N ALA A 71 -3.00 3.93 50.64
CA ALA A 71 -1.98 4.38 49.74
C ALA A 71 -2.11 3.69 48.38
N VAL A 72 -2.01 4.43 47.27
CA VAL A 72 -2.15 3.93 45.91
C VAL A 72 -1.05 4.44 45.02
N THR A 73 -0.71 3.71 43.97
CA THR A 73 0.18 4.16 42.90
C THR A 73 -0.66 4.51 41.67
N LEU A 74 -0.61 5.77 41.27
CA LEU A 74 -1.20 6.26 40.01
C LEU A 74 -0.21 6.07 38.88
N VAL A 75 -0.68 5.51 37.76
CA VAL A 75 0.11 5.32 36.53
C VAL A 75 -0.46 6.23 35.44
N PHE A 76 0.37 7.11 34.93
CA PHE A 76 0.05 8.05 33.87
C PHE A 76 0.63 7.57 32.54
N ARG A 77 -0.23 7.41 31.52
CA ARG A 77 0.16 6.93 30.19
C ARG A 77 -0.47 7.76 29.09
N ARG A 78 0.32 8.14 28.11
CA ARG A 78 -0.12 8.79 26.86
C ARG A 78 0.84 8.51 25.72
N ILE A 79 0.32 8.34 24.48
CA ILE A 79 1.15 8.25 23.27
C ILE A 79 2.02 9.51 23.16
N ALA A 80 3.28 9.36 22.81
CA ALA A 80 4.32 10.36 22.73
C ALA A 80 4.83 10.88 24.10
N PHE A 81 4.46 10.26 25.21
CA PHE A 81 4.98 10.54 26.54
C PHE A 81 5.37 9.26 27.27
N LYS A 82 6.44 9.32 28.07
CA LYS A 82 6.85 8.20 28.92
C LYS A 82 5.85 7.94 30.04
N ARG A 83 5.67 6.67 30.37
CA ARG A 83 4.91 6.26 31.57
C ARG A 83 5.49 6.88 32.84
N ARG A 84 4.65 7.45 33.67
CA ARG A 84 5.00 8.00 34.97
C ARG A 84 4.19 7.32 36.06
N GLU A 85 4.84 6.98 37.16
CA GLU A 85 4.17 6.46 38.36
C GLU A 85 4.33 7.48 39.49
N VAL A 86 3.23 7.70 40.22
CA VAL A 86 3.19 8.59 41.38
C VAL A 86 2.53 7.85 42.54
N GLN A 87 3.26 7.71 43.64
CA GLN A 87 2.69 7.16 44.85
C GLN A 87 1.89 8.23 45.56
N VAL A 88 0.63 7.94 45.92
CA VAL A 88 -0.28 8.83 46.61
C VAL A 88 -0.62 8.22 47.96
N PRO A 89 -0.12 8.80 49.07
CA PRO A 89 -0.40 8.31 50.42
C PRO A 89 -1.88 8.25 50.75
N GLY A 90 -2.25 7.37 51.66
CA GLY A 90 -3.61 7.37 52.22
C GLY A 90 -4.00 8.70 52.80
N GLY A 91 -5.19 9.24 52.45
CA GLY A 91 -5.66 10.55 52.86
C GLY A 91 -5.26 11.76 51.97
N GLN A 92 -4.32 11.60 51.03
CA GLN A 92 -4.00 12.66 50.04
C GLN A 92 -4.92 12.52 48.82
N ASN A 93 -5.70 13.56 48.52
CA ASN A 93 -6.70 13.59 47.45
C ASN A 93 -6.26 14.40 46.21
N THR A 94 -5.00 14.80 46.16
CA THR A 94 -4.42 15.53 45.03
C THR A 94 -3.09 14.91 44.61
N ALA A 95 -2.86 14.77 43.29
CA ALA A 95 -1.59 14.28 42.75
C ALA A 95 -1.34 14.88 41.37
N ASP A 96 -0.39 15.80 41.28
CA ASP A 96 0.07 16.34 39.99
C ASP A 96 1.19 15.47 39.41
N ALA A 97 1.31 15.43 38.08
CA ALA A 97 2.35 14.70 37.40
C ALA A 97 2.92 15.49 36.22
N THR A 98 4.21 15.35 36.00
CA THR A 98 4.86 15.82 34.79
C THR A 98 5.28 14.64 33.96
N LEU A 99 5.04 14.67 32.63
CA LEU A 99 5.39 13.60 31.69
C LEU A 99 6.53 14.04 30.78
N ASP A 100 7.57 13.21 30.69
CA ASP A 100 8.62 13.34 29.71
C ASP A 100 8.13 12.92 28.33
N PRO A 101 8.45 13.64 27.24
CA PRO A 101 8.14 13.19 25.88
C PRO A 101 8.77 11.83 25.56
N ASP A 102 8.01 10.97 24.86
CA ASP A 102 8.44 9.69 24.30
C ASP A 102 8.60 9.80 22.80
N VAL A 103 9.75 10.27 22.36
CA VAL A 103 10.05 10.53 20.94
C VAL A 103 9.96 9.28 20.05
N PHE A 104 10.04 8.09 20.67
CA PHE A 104 10.05 6.82 19.94
C PHE A 104 8.75 6.00 20.12
N ASN A 105 7.73 6.59 20.74
CA ASN A 105 6.41 5.98 20.93
C ASN A 105 6.44 4.60 21.62
N LEU A 106 7.34 4.40 22.60
CA LEU A 106 7.49 3.14 23.32
C LEU A 106 6.25 2.80 24.17
N GLU A 107 5.50 3.81 24.60
CA GLU A 107 4.25 3.65 25.35
C GLU A 107 2.99 3.61 24.46
N ALA A 108 3.14 3.61 23.13
CA ALA A 108 2.02 3.46 22.21
C ALA A 108 1.28 2.13 22.48
N VAL A 109 -0.04 2.15 22.37
CA VAL A 109 -0.85 0.93 22.45
C VAL A 109 -0.81 0.24 21.11
N VAL A 110 -0.41 -1.03 21.11
CA VAL A 110 -0.40 -1.89 19.92
C VAL A 110 -1.63 -2.78 19.95
N VAL A 111 -2.28 -2.92 18.82
CA VAL A 111 -3.44 -3.82 18.68
C VAL A 111 -2.97 -5.28 18.79
N THR A 112 -3.54 -6.05 19.72
CA THR A 112 -3.23 -7.47 19.94
C THR A 112 -4.40 -8.39 19.61
N GLY A 113 -5.60 -7.83 19.55
CA GLY A 113 -6.86 -8.47 19.16
C GLY A 113 -7.70 -7.53 18.29
N GLN A 114 -8.89 -7.96 17.87
CA GLN A 114 -9.77 -7.08 17.07
C GLN A 114 -10.21 -5.81 17.83
N GLN A 115 -10.30 -5.90 19.15
CA GLN A 115 -10.70 -4.79 20.03
C GLN A 115 -9.85 -4.72 21.31
N THR A 116 -8.70 -5.39 21.32
CA THR A 116 -7.77 -5.39 22.46
C THR A 116 -6.45 -4.78 22.03
N GLY A 117 -5.78 -4.15 22.98
CA GLY A 117 -4.45 -3.58 22.75
C GLY A 117 -3.63 -3.60 24.04
N ILE A 118 -2.33 -3.68 23.87
CA ILE A 118 -1.35 -3.65 24.96
C ILE A 118 -0.30 -2.56 24.67
N SER A 119 0.32 -2.03 25.72
CA SER A 119 1.48 -1.14 25.53
C SER A 119 2.55 -1.82 24.67
N ARG A 120 3.12 -1.11 23.69
CA ARG A 120 4.23 -1.59 22.86
C ARG A 120 5.41 -2.06 23.71
N ALA A 121 5.63 -1.43 24.86
CA ALA A 121 6.66 -1.85 25.80
C ALA A 121 6.48 -3.32 26.23
N ASN A 122 5.25 -3.83 26.33
CA ASN A 122 4.95 -5.22 26.69
C ASN A 122 4.63 -6.12 25.50
N ALA A 123 4.37 -5.57 24.31
CA ALA A 123 3.96 -6.36 23.14
C ALA A 123 5.00 -7.44 22.80
N ALA A 124 4.52 -8.68 22.63
CA ALA A 124 5.37 -9.83 22.30
C ALA A 124 5.51 -10.06 20.79
N THR A 125 4.76 -9.33 19.96
CA THR A 125 4.80 -9.41 18.49
C THR A 125 5.42 -8.16 17.89
N SER A 126 6.03 -8.28 16.71
CA SER A 126 6.59 -7.13 16.00
C SER A 126 5.47 -6.28 15.38
N SER A 127 5.47 -5.01 15.69
CA SER A 127 4.59 -4.01 15.10
C SER A 127 5.30 -2.67 14.94
N THR A 128 4.86 -1.87 13.99
CA THR A 128 5.35 -0.51 13.80
C THR A 128 4.18 0.45 13.86
N VAL A 129 4.29 1.48 14.68
CA VAL A 129 3.33 2.57 14.77
C VAL A 129 3.93 3.80 14.10
N VAL A 130 3.23 4.35 13.09
CA VAL A 130 3.57 5.63 12.46
C VAL A 130 2.48 6.63 12.84
N THR A 131 2.87 7.72 13.45
CA THR A 131 1.92 8.75 13.92
C THR A 131 1.47 9.69 12.82
N GLY A 132 0.28 10.30 12.97
CA GLY A 132 -0.23 11.32 12.04
C GLY A 132 0.74 12.49 11.85
N ALA A 133 1.46 12.92 12.89
CA ALA A 133 2.48 13.96 12.80
C ALA A 133 3.65 13.55 11.91
N GLU A 134 4.07 12.28 11.93
CA GLU A 134 5.11 11.75 11.04
C GLU A 134 4.61 11.64 9.58
N ILE A 135 3.32 11.38 9.39
CA ILE A 135 2.70 11.29 8.07
C ILE A 135 2.56 12.68 7.44
N THR A 136 2.02 13.64 8.19
CA THR A 136 1.75 14.99 7.68
C THR A 136 2.98 15.90 7.63
N GLY A 137 4.05 15.55 8.34
CA GLY A 137 5.33 16.24 8.30
C GLY A 137 6.10 16.13 6.98
N VAL A 138 5.62 15.30 6.04
CA VAL A 138 6.16 15.17 4.68
C VAL A 138 5.00 15.17 3.70
N PRO A 139 5.02 15.96 2.62
CA PRO A 139 3.98 15.93 1.61
C PRO A 139 4.01 14.57 0.93
N ALA A 140 3.03 13.75 1.25
CA ALA A 140 2.82 12.48 0.57
C ALA A 140 1.53 12.58 -0.23
N PRO A 141 1.56 12.29 -1.52
CA PRO A 141 0.34 12.31 -2.34
C PRO A 141 -0.65 11.25 -1.90
N ALA A 142 -0.18 10.18 -1.25
CA ALA A 142 -1.00 9.09 -0.73
C ALA A 142 -0.38 8.51 0.56
N VAL A 143 -1.19 7.78 1.34
CA VAL A 143 -0.83 7.19 2.66
C VAL A 143 0.34 6.22 2.56
N ASP A 144 0.37 5.40 1.55
CA ASP A 144 1.40 4.40 1.27
C ASP A 144 2.78 5.04 1.06
N ARG A 145 2.86 6.16 0.33
CA ARG A 145 4.12 6.91 0.17
C ARG A 145 4.62 7.48 1.50
N ALA A 146 3.70 7.86 2.40
CA ALA A 146 4.09 8.33 3.71
C ALA A 146 4.75 7.25 4.58
N LEU A 147 4.51 5.97 4.28
CA LEU A 147 5.10 4.82 4.98
C LEU A 147 6.48 4.41 4.44
N GLN A 148 6.85 4.86 3.24
CA GLN A 148 8.08 4.45 2.55
C GLN A 148 9.33 4.81 3.38
N GLY A 149 10.24 3.84 3.57
CA GLY A 149 11.47 4.00 4.35
C GLY A 149 11.29 4.07 5.88
N ARG A 150 10.06 4.04 6.40
CA ARG A 150 9.75 4.16 7.84
C ARG A 150 9.42 2.86 8.53
N VAL A 151 9.05 1.84 7.75
CA VAL A 151 8.57 0.54 8.26
C VAL A 151 9.59 -0.54 7.94
N PRO A 152 10.32 -1.06 8.95
CA PRO A 152 11.19 -2.21 8.75
C PRO A 152 10.38 -3.40 8.21
N GLY A 153 10.92 -4.15 7.26
CA GLY A 153 10.26 -5.30 6.65
C GLY A 153 9.23 -4.99 5.57
N ALA A 154 8.88 -3.71 5.35
CA ALA A 154 7.98 -3.32 4.28
C ALA A 154 8.76 -2.88 3.03
N TYR A 155 8.32 -3.38 1.89
CA TYR A 155 8.73 -2.96 0.56
C TYR A 155 7.57 -2.21 -0.08
N ILE A 156 7.73 -0.92 -0.35
CA ILE A 156 6.71 -0.07 -0.96
C ILE A 156 7.25 0.39 -2.31
N GLN A 157 6.53 0.06 -3.37
CA GLN A 157 6.93 0.28 -4.76
C GLN A 157 5.81 1.02 -5.50
N GLN A 158 6.16 1.99 -6.31
CA GLN A 158 5.21 2.68 -7.19
C GLN A 158 4.98 1.86 -8.45
N ASN A 159 3.73 1.84 -8.95
CA ASN A 159 3.41 1.21 -10.21
C ASN A 159 3.90 2.07 -11.38
N SER A 160 3.70 3.38 -11.28
CA SER A 160 4.14 4.37 -12.28
C SER A 160 4.32 5.76 -11.67
N GLY A 161 4.82 6.72 -12.45
CA GLY A 161 4.92 8.14 -12.07
C GLY A 161 3.62 8.94 -12.21
N ALA A 162 2.54 8.34 -12.70
CA ALA A 162 1.29 9.02 -13.00
C ALA A 162 0.65 9.67 -11.75
N PRO A 163 0.02 10.84 -11.88
CA PRO A 163 -0.80 11.42 -10.82
C PRO A 163 -1.90 10.44 -10.40
N GLY A 164 -2.09 10.25 -9.09
CA GLY A 164 -3.04 9.25 -8.59
C GLY A 164 -2.64 7.79 -8.85
N GLY A 165 -1.42 7.53 -9.36
CA GLY A 165 -0.90 6.19 -9.61
C GLY A 165 -0.83 5.35 -8.34
N GLY A 166 -1.04 4.02 -8.48
CA GLY A 166 -1.05 3.09 -7.37
C GLY A 166 0.34 2.73 -6.86
N THR A 167 0.36 2.14 -5.68
CA THR A 167 1.57 1.55 -5.09
C THR A 167 1.27 0.13 -4.66
N GLN A 168 2.33 -0.66 -4.53
CA GLN A 168 2.29 -1.99 -3.94
C GLN A 168 2.99 -1.96 -2.59
N ILE A 169 2.41 -2.64 -1.61
CA ILE A 169 3.02 -2.83 -0.30
C ILE A 169 3.25 -4.32 -0.08
N GLN A 170 4.48 -4.70 0.20
CA GLN A 170 4.81 -6.07 0.55
C GLN A 170 5.52 -6.11 1.90
N ILE A 171 5.05 -6.99 2.80
CA ILE A 171 5.61 -7.15 4.14
C ILE A 171 6.25 -8.53 4.25
N ARG A 172 7.56 -8.57 4.58
CA ARG A 172 8.34 -9.81 4.78
C ARG A 172 8.41 -10.73 3.55
N GLY A 173 8.34 -10.16 2.33
CA GLY A 173 8.45 -10.90 1.08
C GLY A 173 7.16 -11.59 0.64
N SER A 174 7.20 -12.24 -0.53
CA SER A 174 6.04 -12.94 -1.12
C SER A 174 5.71 -14.23 -0.39
N ASN A 175 4.44 -14.45 -0.07
CA ASN A 175 3.95 -15.66 0.61
C ASN A 175 3.13 -16.57 -0.29
N THR A 176 2.84 -16.12 -1.51
CA THR A 176 2.03 -16.81 -2.51
C THR A 176 2.61 -16.57 -3.90
N VAL A 177 2.19 -17.36 -4.88
CA VAL A 177 2.49 -17.13 -6.30
C VAL A 177 1.27 -16.69 -7.09
N VAL A 178 0.10 -16.65 -6.44
CA VAL A 178 -1.19 -16.31 -7.06
C VAL A 178 -1.82 -15.13 -6.32
N GLY A 179 -2.40 -14.19 -7.06
CA GLY A 179 -3.08 -13.03 -6.49
C GLY A 179 -2.15 -11.89 -6.09
N SER A 180 -2.53 -11.13 -5.07
CA SER A 180 -1.80 -9.97 -4.54
C SER A 180 -0.95 -10.34 -3.31
N ALA A 181 0.18 -9.64 -3.14
CA ALA A 181 0.97 -9.68 -1.92
C ALA A 181 0.72 -8.48 -0.97
N ASP A 182 -0.27 -7.65 -1.25
CA ASP A 182 -0.59 -6.49 -0.42
C ASP A 182 -1.17 -6.92 0.94
N PRO A 183 -0.89 -6.16 2.02
CA PRO A 183 -1.46 -6.40 3.33
C PRO A 183 -2.97 -6.08 3.37
N LEU A 184 -3.65 -6.61 4.37
CA LEU A 184 -5.04 -6.24 4.67
C LEU A 184 -5.08 -4.82 5.24
N PHE A 185 -5.95 -3.96 4.72
CA PHE A 185 -6.18 -2.61 5.25
C PHE A 185 -7.44 -2.58 6.11
N VAL A 186 -7.33 -1.95 7.29
CA VAL A 186 -8.45 -1.76 8.22
C VAL A 186 -8.48 -0.29 8.64
N VAL A 187 -9.56 0.41 8.37
CA VAL A 187 -9.73 1.84 8.70
C VAL A 187 -10.83 1.96 9.74
N ASP A 188 -10.50 2.42 10.95
CA ASP A 188 -11.44 2.53 12.09
C ASP A 188 -12.25 1.24 12.35
N GLY A 189 -11.64 0.06 12.13
CA GLY A 189 -12.28 -1.24 12.31
C GLY A 189 -13.05 -1.76 11.09
N VAL A 190 -13.14 -0.97 10.02
CA VAL A 190 -13.74 -1.38 8.73
C VAL A 190 -12.67 -1.94 7.82
N ILE A 191 -12.89 -3.13 7.27
CA ILE A 191 -12.00 -3.68 6.24
C ILE A 191 -12.16 -2.85 4.98
N TYR A 192 -11.04 -2.29 4.52
CA TYR A 192 -10.98 -1.36 3.40
C TYR A 192 -10.53 -2.08 2.14
N SER A 193 -11.33 -2.02 1.08
CA SER A 193 -11.01 -2.68 -0.19
C SER A 193 -9.91 -1.91 -0.92
N ASP A 194 -8.86 -2.62 -1.29
CA ASP A 194 -7.77 -2.15 -2.15
C ASP A 194 -7.91 -2.62 -3.60
N ALA A 195 -9.10 -3.10 -3.99
CA ALA A 195 -9.37 -3.64 -5.31
C ALA A 195 -8.92 -2.66 -6.41
N SER A 196 -8.14 -3.17 -7.34
CA SER A 196 -7.69 -2.47 -8.52
C SER A 196 -8.57 -2.86 -9.70
N ILE A 197 -9.16 -1.87 -10.38
CA ILE A 197 -10.04 -2.05 -11.52
C ILE A 197 -9.33 -1.53 -12.77
N SER A 198 -9.19 -2.41 -13.77
CA SER A 198 -8.59 -2.05 -15.06
C SER A 198 -9.38 -0.95 -15.76
N SER A 199 -8.68 0.00 -16.38
CA SER A 199 -9.29 1.09 -17.16
C SER A 199 -9.85 0.60 -18.50
N GLY A 200 -9.32 -0.49 -19.05
CA GLY A 200 -9.58 -0.96 -20.40
C GLY A 200 -8.66 -0.32 -21.45
N LEU A 201 -7.59 0.38 -21.02
CA LEU A 201 -6.64 1.01 -21.94
C LEU A 201 -6.02 0.00 -22.90
N PHE A 202 -5.61 -1.16 -22.38
CA PHE A 202 -4.99 -2.20 -23.20
C PHE A 202 -5.90 -2.71 -24.33
N THR A 203 -7.21 -2.85 -24.08
CA THR A 203 -8.17 -3.24 -25.12
C THR A 203 -8.24 -2.20 -26.22
N VAL A 204 -8.22 -0.91 -25.87
CA VAL A 204 -8.27 0.20 -26.83
C VAL A 204 -6.99 0.28 -27.65
N THR A 205 -5.83 0.17 -27.05
CA THR A 205 -4.53 0.23 -27.75
C THR A 205 -4.28 -1.02 -28.58
N ALA A 206 -4.78 -2.19 -28.16
CA ALA A 206 -4.65 -3.46 -28.86
C ALA A 206 -5.79 -3.77 -29.85
N SER A 207 -6.74 -2.87 -30.06
CA SER A 207 -7.94 -3.09 -30.89
C SER A 207 -7.65 -3.53 -32.33
N GLY A 208 -6.48 -3.21 -32.85
CA GLY A 208 -6.04 -3.66 -34.16
C GLY A 208 -5.27 -4.97 -34.20
N ASN A 209 -5.08 -5.64 -33.08
CA ASN A 209 -4.36 -6.91 -33.01
C ASN A 209 -5.29 -8.06 -32.56
N PRO A 210 -5.87 -8.81 -33.51
CA PRO A 210 -6.80 -9.90 -33.18
C PRO A 210 -6.14 -11.06 -32.42
N GLN A 211 -4.81 -11.14 -32.36
CA GLN A 211 -4.06 -12.13 -31.59
C GLN A 211 -3.80 -11.71 -30.13
N SER A 212 -4.00 -10.46 -29.77
CA SER A 212 -3.99 -10.07 -28.39
C SER A 212 -5.25 -10.64 -27.74
N THR A 213 -5.08 -11.65 -26.91
CA THR A 213 -6.19 -12.23 -26.14
C THR A 213 -6.70 -11.12 -25.21
N ARG A 214 -7.87 -10.58 -25.53
CA ARG A 214 -8.52 -9.46 -24.84
C ARG A 214 -8.66 -9.63 -23.31
N ASN A 215 -8.48 -10.85 -22.81
CA ASN A 215 -8.58 -11.21 -21.41
C ASN A 215 -7.26 -11.08 -20.61
N ASP A 216 -6.10 -11.17 -21.25
CA ASP A 216 -4.80 -11.14 -20.57
C ASP A 216 -4.25 -9.70 -20.38
N GLY A 217 -4.76 -8.74 -21.14
CA GLY A 217 -4.30 -7.36 -21.13
C GLY A 217 -4.72 -6.51 -19.93
N GLU A 218 -5.71 -6.95 -19.16
CA GLU A 218 -6.25 -6.15 -18.05
C GLU A 218 -5.21 -5.83 -16.97
N LYS A 219 -4.16 -6.63 -16.83
CA LYS A 219 -3.13 -6.46 -15.81
C LYS A 219 -2.00 -5.50 -16.20
N GLN A 220 -1.96 -5.07 -17.47
CA GLN A 220 -0.96 -4.13 -17.98
C GLN A 220 -1.44 -2.67 -17.99
N ASP A 221 -2.67 -2.44 -17.54
CA ASP A 221 -3.29 -1.12 -17.44
C ASP A 221 -2.91 -0.46 -16.12
N ASP A 222 -1.76 0.09 -15.93
CA ASP A 222 -1.34 0.92 -14.78
C ASP A 222 -2.35 0.94 -13.60
N PRO A 223 -2.58 -0.20 -12.93
CA PRO A 223 -3.70 -0.35 -12.01
C PRO A 223 -3.46 0.48 -10.75
N VAL A 224 -4.45 1.28 -10.39
CA VAL A 224 -4.46 2.09 -9.19
C VAL A 224 -5.09 1.30 -8.06
N ASN A 225 -4.41 1.16 -6.94
CA ASN A 225 -5.05 0.66 -5.74
C ASN A 225 -5.87 1.78 -5.07
N ARG A 226 -6.97 1.40 -4.43
CA ARG A 226 -7.89 2.38 -3.82
C ARG A 226 -7.41 2.99 -2.50
N LEU A 227 -6.14 2.78 -2.09
CA LEU A 227 -5.53 3.50 -0.96
C LEU A 227 -5.34 4.99 -1.27
N THR A 228 -5.25 5.35 -2.55
CA THR A 228 -5.17 6.75 -2.98
C THR A 228 -6.42 7.56 -2.60
N ASP A 229 -7.54 6.90 -2.35
CA ASP A 229 -8.78 7.57 -1.89
C ASP A 229 -8.65 8.08 -0.44
N LEU A 230 -7.75 7.52 0.39
CA LEU A 230 -7.55 7.96 1.77
C LEU A 230 -6.81 9.30 1.83
N ASN A 231 -7.31 10.19 2.69
CA ASN A 231 -6.67 11.46 2.98
C ASN A 231 -5.63 11.30 4.11
N PRO A 232 -4.32 11.47 3.86
CA PRO A 232 -3.30 11.35 4.91
C PRO A 232 -3.48 12.31 6.09
N ASN A 233 -4.09 13.48 5.86
CA ASN A 233 -4.29 14.49 6.92
C ASN A 233 -5.37 14.08 7.95
N ASP A 234 -6.22 13.11 7.61
CA ASP A 234 -7.25 12.57 8.52
C ASP A 234 -6.72 11.47 9.44
N ILE A 235 -5.46 11.06 9.32
CA ILE A 235 -4.90 9.91 10.01
C ILE A 235 -4.26 10.33 11.33
N ALA A 236 -4.66 9.67 12.42
CA ALA A 236 -4.05 9.81 13.74
C ALA A 236 -2.85 8.88 13.92
N SER A 237 -2.97 7.61 13.50
CA SER A 237 -1.90 6.63 13.51
C SER A 237 -2.11 5.53 12.48
N ILE A 238 -1.00 4.88 12.09
CA ILE A 238 -1.00 3.64 11.30
C ILE A 238 -0.23 2.60 12.08
N ASP A 239 -0.91 1.51 12.45
CA ASP A 239 -0.32 0.36 13.11
C ASP A 239 -0.11 -0.76 12.10
N ILE A 240 1.12 -1.23 11.93
CA ILE A 240 1.47 -2.26 10.96
C ILE A 240 1.84 -3.54 11.68
N LEU A 241 0.97 -4.55 11.55
CA LEU A 241 1.14 -5.89 12.10
C LEU A 241 1.90 -6.74 11.07
N ARG A 242 3.19 -6.99 11.31
CA ARG A 242 4.07 -7.62 10.33
C ARG A 242 4.09 -9.14 10.40
N GLY A 243 3.99 -9.68 11.61
CA GLY A 243 4.13 -11.13 11.88
C GLY A 243 2.81 -11.88 11.90
N ALA A 244 2.85 -13.18 11.58
CA ALA A 244 1.67 -14.05 11.61
C ALA A 244 1.01 -14.12 13.00
N ALA A 245 1.76 -14.07 14.09
CA ALA A 245 1.21 -14.05 15.43
C ALA A 245 0.39 -12.80 15.73
N ALA A 246 0.78 -11.64 15.14
CA ALA A 246 0.03 -10.40 15.25
C ALA A 246 -1.22 -10.39 14.35
N SER A 247 -1.10 -10.91 13.12
CA SER A 247 -2.14 -10.85 12.09
C SER A 247 -3.12 -12.04 12.11
N SER A 248 -2.85 -13.10 12.85
CA SER A 248 -3.67 -14.35 12.88
C SER A 248 -5.14 -14.13 13.27
N ILE A 249 -5.44 -13.10 14.04
CA ILE A 249 -6.82 -12.71 14.39
C ILE A 249 -7.66 -12.28 13.18
N TYR A 250 -7.00 -11.87 12.06
CA TYR A 250 -7.63 -11.57 10.78
C TYR A 250 -7.70 -12.79 9.86
N GLY A 251 -7.23 -13.96 10.33
CA GLY A 251 -7.35 -15.25 9.65
C GLY A 251 -6.56 -15.33 8.35
N SER A 252 -7.18 -15.93 7.33
CA SER A 252 -6.57 -16.15 6.03
C SER A 252 -6.23 -14.85 5.27
N LYS A 253 -6.81 -13.71 5.62
CA LYS A 253 -6.50 -12.40 5.01
C LYS A 253 -5.29 -11.71 5.63
N GLY A 254 -4.83 -12.18 6.80
CA GLY A 254 -3.68 -11.61 7.50
C GLY A 254 -2.30 -12.11 7.04
N VAL A 255 -2.21 -12.99 6.04
CA VAL A 255 -0.95 -13.61 5.62
C VAL A 255 0.12 -12.62 5.20
N ASN A 256 -0.25 -11.55 4.52
CA ASN A 256 0.64 -10.51 4.05
C ASN A 256 0.84 -9.38 5.07
N GLY A 257 0.37 -9.56 6.32
CA GLY A 257 0.33 -8.53 7.34
C GLY A 257 -0.98 -7.74 7.33
N VAL A 258 -1.13 -6.85 8.32
CA VAL A 258 -2.32 -5.99 8.45
C VAL A 258 -1.88 -4.56 8.72
N VAL A 259 -2.45 -3.62 8.00
CA VAL A 259 -2.26 -2.17 8.18
C VAL A 259 -3.54 -1.61 8.78
N ILE A 260 -3.47 -1.22 10.06
CA ILE A 260 -4.59 -0.66 10.81
C ILE A 260 -4.44 0.85 10.83
N ILE A 261 -5.39 1.56 10.27
CA ILE A 261 -5.42 3.01 10.16
C ILE A 261 -6.47 3.54 11.13
N THR A 262 -6.02 4.31 12.09
CA THR A 262 -6.89 5.04 13.02
C THR A 262 -6.97 6.49 12.58
N THR A 263 -8.18 7.01 12.43
CA THR A 263 -8.39 8.39 12.00
C THR A 263 -8.54 9.36 13.17
N ASN A 264 -8.38 10.64 12.89
CA ASN A 264 -8.50 11.70 13.90
C ASN A 264 -9.89 11.72 14.52
N ARG A 265 -9.95 11.91 15.84
CA ARG A 265 -11.19 11.99 16.61
C ARG A 265 -11.27 13.27 17.44
N GLY A 266 -12.47 13.63 17.82
CA GLY A 266 -12.73 14.77 18.69
C GLY A 266 -12.08 14.64 20.07
N LYS A 267 -11.78 15.78 20.66
CA LYS A 267 -11.31 15.89 22.06
C LYS A 267 -12.27 16.76 22.82
N ALA A 268 -12.48 16.44 24.10
CA ALA A 268 -13.27 17.33 24.98
C ALA A 268 -12.61 18.70 25.07
N GLY A 269 -13.40 19.77 24.99
CA GLY A 269 -12.94 21.16 25.03
C GLY A 269 -13.59 22.03 23.96
N LYS A 270 -13.17 23.30 23.93
CA LYS A 270 -13.64 24.28 22.93
C LYS A 270 -13.32 23.81 21.52
N PRO A 271 -14.16 24.09 20.53
CA PRO A 271 -13.87 23.82 19.14
C PRO A 271 -12.52 24.41 18.72
N ARG A 272 -11.76 23.60 17.95
CA ARG A 272 -10.50 24.00 17.30
C ARG A 272 -10.64 23.76 15.83
N ALA A 273 -10.26 24.74 15.04
CA ALA A 273 -10.21 24.62 13.59
C ALA A 273 -8.76 24.70 13.13
N ASN A 274 -8.39 23.85 12.16
CA ASN A 274 -7.10 23.92 11.50
C ASN A 274 -7.33 24.05 9.99
N ILE A 275 -6.50 24.85 9.35
CA ILE A 275 -6.44 24.96 7.90
C ILE A 275 -5.03 24.66 7.43
N THR A 276 -4.92 23.86 6.39
CA THR A 276 -3.65 23.60 5.69
C THR A 276 -3.84 23.95 4.22
N GLN A 277 -3.02 24.86 3.71
CA GLN A 277 -2.95 25.19 2.30
C GLN A 277 -1.58 24.82 1.78
N ARG A 278 -1.56 23.97 0.73
CA ARG A 278 -0.34 23.53 0.03
C ARG A 278 -0.47 23.91 -1.44
N VAL A 279 0.59 24.47 -2.01
CA VAL A 279 0.71 24.77 -3.43
C VAL A 279 2.10 24.34 -3.88
N GLY A 280 2.21 23.77 -5.06
CA GLY A 280 3.49 23.30 -5.56
C GLY A 280 3.49 23.07 -7.06
N PHE A 281 4.59 22.52 -7.56
CA PHE A 281 4.70 22.10 -8.94
C PHE A 281 5.47 20.79 -9.04
N SER A 282 5.26 20.11 -10.17
CA SER A 282 5.96 18.87 -10.52
C SER A 282 6.80 19.08 -11.76
N GLU A 283 7.91 18.36 -11.88
CA GLU A 283 8.70 18.32 -13.10
C GLU A 283 9.29 16.93 -13.33
N LEU A 284 9.64 16.61 -14.57
CA LEU A 284 10.28 15.32 -14.90
C LEU A 284 11.54 15.11 -14.07
N GLN A 285 11.60 13.99 -13.34
CA GLN A 285 12.74 13.67 -12.48
C GLN A 285 13.93 13.15 -13.28
N ARG A 286 13.67 12.20 -14.18
CA ARG A 286 14.65 11.50 -14.98
C ARG A 286 14.02 11.02 -16.29
N GLY A 287 14.77 11.05 -17.36
CA GLY A 287 14.39 10.55 -18.68
C GLY A 287 15.51 9.76 -19.33
N PHE A 288 15.25 9.25 -20.50
CA PHE A 288 16.29 8.79 -21.44
C PHE A 288 16.86 9.98 -22.19
N ASP A 289 18.17 10.00 -22.41
CA ASP A 289 18.79 10.91 -23.37
C ASP A 289 18.42 10.49 -24.80
N THR A 290 18.58 11.40 -25.76
CA THR A 290 18.26 11.13 -27.16
C THR A 290 19.52 10.77 -27.92
N ARG A 291 19.46 9.71 -28.73
CA ARG A 291 20.54 9.40 -29.67
C ARG A 291 20.69 10.51 -30.72
N VAL A 292 21.91 11.04 -30.86
CA VAL A 292 22.27 12.02 -31.91
C VAL A 292 22.63 11.27 -33.20
N PHE A 293 22.06 11.72 -34.32
CA PHE A 293 22.28 11.12 -35.62
C PHE A 293 23.01 12.09 -36.54
N ASP A 294 23.95 11.55 -37.29
CA ASP A 294 24.41 12.16 -38.56
C ASP A 294 23.70 11.52 -39.76
N THR A 295 23.92 12.06 -40.95
CA THR A 295 23.27 11.53 -42.17
C THR A 295 23.66 10.09 -42.50
N THR A 296 24.83 9.62 -42.05
CA THR A 296 25.31 8.26 -42.28
C THR A 296 24.60 7.27 -41.37
N SER A 297 24.57 7.55 -40.08
CA SER A 297 23.89 6.70 -39.07
C SER A 297 22.37 6.69 -39.27
N ALA A 298 21.78 7.80 -39.68
CA ALA A 298 20.36 7.85 -40.03
C ALA A 298 20.02 6.99 -41.24
N LYS A 299 20.86 6.99 -42.29
CA LYS A 299 20.68 6.09 -43.46
C LYS A 299 20.82 4.63 -43.08
N ALA A 300 21.82 4.30 -42.25
CA ALA A 300 22.03 2.92 -41.77
C ALA A 300 20.81 2.42 -41.00
N LEU A 301 20.24 3.24 -40.10
CA LEU A 301 19.02 2.92 -39.39
C LEU A 301 17.83 2.70 -40.33
N TYR A 302 17.68 3.54 -41.35
CA TYR A 302 16.59 3.45 -42.30
C TYR A 302 16.67 2.16 -43.13
N ALA A 303 17.87 1.81 -43.57
CA ALA A 303 18.13 0.58 -44.32
C ALA A 303 17.84 -0.68 -43.51
N SER A 304 18.13 -0.65 -42.18
CA SER A 304 17.88 -1.81 -41.26
C SER A 304 16.40 -2.00 -40.94
N SER A 305 15.56 -0.96 -41.09
CA SER A 305 14.14 -1.05 -40.70
C SER A 305 13.27 -1.90 -41.64
N GLY A 306 13.81 -2.33 -42.81
CA GLY A 306 13.08 -3.12 -43.81
C GLY A 306 11.94 -2.37 -44.52
N ASN A 307 11.69 -1.13 -44.14
CA ASN A 307 10.61 -0.31 -44.72
C ASN A 307 10.96 0.37 -46.03
N VAL A 308 12.20 0.24 -46.49
CA VAL A 308 12.67 0.89 -47.71
C VAL A 308 13.43 -0.11 -48.58
N THR A 309 12.90 -0.33 -49.75
CA THR A 309 13.51 -1.17 -50.79
C THR A 309 14.54 -0.46 -51.66
N ASP A 310 14.72 0.87 -51.47
CA ASP A 310 15.53 1.73 -52.31
C ASP A 310 16.26 2.83 -51.50
N ASP A 311 17.59 2.88 -51.63
CA ASP A 311 18.49 3.85 -51.00
C ASP A 311 18.13 5.30 -51.37
N SER A 312 17.53 5.54 -52.55
CA SER A 312 17.11 6.85 -53.02
C SER A 312 15.94 7.44 -52.20
N THR A 313 14.97 6.61 -51.80
CA THR A 313 13.81 7.00 -51.00
C THR A 313 14.25 7.29 -49.57
N ALA A 314 15.10 6.46 -49.00
CA ALA A 314 15.68 6.68 -47.69
C ALA A 314 16.46 8.00 -47.61
N ARG A 315 17.27 8.22 -48.62
CA ARG A 315 18.06 9.46 -48.75
C ARG A 315 17.17 10.70 -48.90
N ALA A 316 16.14 10.66 -49.74
CA ALA A 316 15.22 11.76 -49.93
C ALA A 316 14.51 12.14 -48.63
N GLN A 317 14.03 11.15 -47.87
CA GLN A 317 13.35 11.39 -46.62
C GLN A 317 14.28 11.94 -45.54
N ILE A 318 15.50 11.41 -45.38
CA ILE A 318 16.48 11.94 -44.43
C ILE A 318 16.86 13.38 -44.80
N MET A 319 17.03 13.64 -46.09
CA MET A 319 17.33 15.00 -46.57
C MET A 319 16.20 16.00 -46.30
N SER A 320 14.94 15.54 -46.24
CA SER A 320 13.79 16.37 -45.87
C SER A 320 13.79 16.84 -44.41
N TYR A 321 14.51 16.16 -43.54
CA TYR A 321 14.65 16.54 -42.12
C TYR A 321 15.82 17.50 -41.86
N LEU A 322 16.67 17.77 -42.85
CA LEU A 322 17.82 18.66 -42.66
C LEU A 322 17.39 20.12 -42.37
N VAL A 323 17.92 20.65 -41.28
CA VAL A 323 17.82 22.07 -40.95
C VAL A 323 19.23 22.65 -41.03
N ASN A 324 19.43 23.63 -41.90
CA ASN A 324 20.76 24.23 -42.15
C ASN A 324 21.84 23.18 -42.48
N GLY A 325 21.47 22.11 -43.18
CA GLY A 325 22.40 21.07 -43.63
C GLY A 325 22.78 20.04 -42.57
N GLN A 326 22.18 20.08 -41.36
CA GLN A 326 22.37 19.12 -40.28
C GLN A 326 21.05 18.50 -39.84
N LEU A 327 21.09 17.26 -39.36
CA LEU A 327 19.92 16.64 -38.71
C LEU A 327 19.70 17.30 -37.34
N PRO A 328 18.48 17.75 -37.04
CA PRO A 328 18.13 18.22 -35.71
C PRO A 328 18.15 17.07 -34.70
N THR A 329 18.16 17.40 -33.43
CA THR A 329 17.96 16.41 -32.35
C THR A 329 16.84 16.91 -31.41
N TYR A 330 15.71 16.22 -31.45
CA TYR A 330 14.55 16.48 -30.60
C TYR A 330 14.54 15.52 -29.40
N ASP A 331 14.36 16.07 -28.23
CA ASP A 331 14.13 15.26 -27.01
C ASP A 331 12.61 14.97 -26.87
N HIS A 332 12.14 13.93 -27.55
CA HIS A 332 10.73 13.59 -27.61
C HIS A 332 10.13 13.34 -26.23
N LEU A 333 10.89 12.79 -25.27
CA LEU A 333 10.39 12.60 -23.92
C LEU A 333 10.10 13.93 -23.24
N ARG A 334 10.97 14.94 -23.41
CA ARG A 334 10.73 16.29 -22.86
C ARG A 334 9.65 17.05 -23.60
N GLU A 335 9.50 16.84 -24.91
CA GLU A 335 8.39 17.41 -25.67
C GLU A 335 7.04 16.90 -25.17
N VAL A 336 6.98 15.63 -24.71
CA VAL A 336 5.77 14.98 -24.23
C VAL A 336 5.56 15.15 -22.73
N ALA A 337 6.63 14.98 -21.92
CA ALA A 337 6.58 14.94 -20.45
C ALA A 337 7.34 16.13 -19.81
N GLY A 338 7.39 17.27 -20.49
CA GLY A 338 8.07 18.48 -20.04
C GLY A 338 7.18 19.49 -19.32
N GLU A 339 5.91 19.20 -19.10
CA GLU A 339 5.01 20.08 -18.39
C GLU A 339 5.45 20.30 -16.92
N LYS A 340 5.17 21.47 -16.40
CA LYS A 340 5.40 21.83 -14.99
C LYS A 340 4.08 22.23 -14.33
N PRO A 341 3.19 21.26 -14.13
CA PRO A 341 1.86 21.54 -13.63
C PRO A 341 1.89 22.00 -12.18
N ILE A 342 0.93 22.88 -11.85
CA ILE A 342 0.68 23.30 -10.48
C ILE A 342 -0.18 22.24 -9.77
N GLY A 343 0.27 21.81 -8.59
CA GLY A 343 -0.51 21.02 -7.66
C GLY A 343 -0.97 21.87 -6.48
N TYR A 344 -2.14 21.56 -5.92
CA TYR A 344 -2.67 22.23 -4.74
C TYR A 344 -3.38 21.27 -3.81
N GLU A 345 -3.42 21.61 -2.52
CA GLU A 345 -4.20 20.90 -1.49
C GLU A 345 -4.71 21.89 -0.45
N THR A 346 -6.01 21.87 -0.22
CA THR A 346 -6.67 22.62 0.83
C THR A 346 -7.33 21.65 1.80
N GLN A 347 -6.94 21.69 3.06
CA GLN A 347 -7.50 20.90 4.16
C GLN A 347 -8.09 21.84 5.20
N LEU A 348 -9.32 21.56 5.60
CA LEU A 348 -9.96 22.17 6.75
C LEU A 348 -10.39 21.06 7.71
N ASP A 349 -10.10 21.19 8.99
CA ASP A 349 -10.66 20.33 10.02
C ASP A 349 -11.15 21.12 11.23
N VAL A 350 -12.19 20.57 11.87
CA VAL A 350 -12.77 21.11 13.10
C VAL A 350 -12.96 19.96 14.08
N SER A 351 -12.45 20.11 15.28
CA SER A 351 -12.60 19.13 16.36
C SER A 351 -12.98 19.79 17.67
N GLY A 352 -13.80 19.09 18.48
CA GLY A 352 -14.23 19.61 19.77
C GLY A 352 -15.15 18.63 20.49
N GLY A 353 -15.77 19.08 21.56
CA GLY A 353 -16.77 18.31 22.29
C GLY A 353 -16.87 18.60 23.77
N SER A 354 -17.81 17.94 24.41
CA SER A 354 -17.99 17.86 25.85
C SER A 354 -17.37 16.58 26.43
N GLY A 355 -17.63 16.28 27.72
CA GLY A 355 -17.26 14.99 28.30
C GLY A 355 -17.89 13.80 27.61
N ASP A 356 -19.15 13.93 27.18
CA ASP A 356 -19.95 12.83 26.65
C ASP A 356 -19.96 12.78 25.13
N THR A 357 -19.86 13.93 24.45
CA THR A 357 -19.91 14.02 22.99
C THR A 357 -18.62 14.61 22.47
N ARG A 358 -17.94 13.91 21.55
CA ARG A 358 -16.73 14.40 20.88
C ARG A 358 -16.89 14.23 19.38
N TYR A 359 -16.46 15.22 18.61
CA TYR A 359 -16.60 15.22 17.17
C TYR A 359 -15.33 15.70 16.46
N PHE A 360 -15.10 15.14 15.29
CA PHE A 360 -14.11 15.57 14.32
C PHE A 360 -14.76 15.62 12.94
N LEU A 361 -14.62 16.76 12.28
CA LEU A 361 -15.10 16.98 10.92
C LEU A 361 -13.94 17.46 10.07
N SER A 362 -13.76 16.94 8.86
CA SER A 362 -12.76 17.44 7.93
C SER A 362 -13.25 17.47 6.50
N GLY A 363 -12.69 18.41 5.72
CA GLY A 363 -12.86 18.54 4.29
C GLY A 363 -11.51 18.74 3.61
N ASN A 364 -11.27 18.02 2.52
CA ASN A 364 -10.03 18.10 1.73
C ASN A 364 -10.37 18.22 0.25
N VAL A 365 -9.67 19.11 -0.43
CA VAL A 365 -9.66 19.23 -1.90
C VAL A 365 -8.21 19.24 -2.34
N LYS A 366 -7.85 18.32 -3.23
CA LYS A 366 -6.51 18.17 -3.77
C LYS A 366 -6.55 18.03 -5.28
N GLY A 367 -5.62 18.67 -5.97
CA GLY A 367 -5.37 18.50 -7.40
C GLY A 367 -3.87 18.38 -7.68
N ASP A 368 -3.48 17.34 -8.37
CA ASP A 368 -2.13 17.09 -8.86
C ASP A 368 -2.17 17.04 -10.39
N GLY A 369 -1.55 18.01 -11.08
CA GLY A 369 -1.36 17.96 -12.52
C GLY A 369 -0.23 16.99 -12.89
N GLY A 370 -0.31 16.39 -14.07
CA GLY A 370 0.71 15.49 -14.61
C GLY A 370 1.75 16.22 -15.47
N ILE A 371 2.96 15.66 -15.51
CA ILE A 371 4.05 16.18 -16.37
C ILE A 371 3.82 15.91 -17.86
N ILE A 372 2.85 15.06 -18.21
CA ILE A 372 2.30 14.90 -19.56
C ILE A 372 1.04 15.72 -19.63
N ALA A 373 0.86 16.52 -20.68
CA ALA A 373 -0.35 17.33 -20.86
C ALA A 373 -1.62 16.47 -20.83
N ASN A 374 -2.74 17.04 -20.41
CA ASN A 374 -4.04 16.35 -20.28
C ASN A 374 -4.02 15.15 -19.32
N THR A 375 -3.05 15.11 -18.39
CA THR A 375 -3.04 14.11 -17.29
C THR A 375 -3.10 14.78 -15.94
N GLY A 376 -3.71 14.11 -14.96
CA GLY A 376 -3.83 14.66 -13.62
C GLY A 376 -4.72 13.82 -12.71
N ALA A 377 -4.75 14.16 -11.42
CA ALA A 377 -5.62 13.54 -10.44
C ALA A 377 -6.23 14.57 -9.51
N GLN A 378 -7.50 14.42 -9.20
CA GLN A 378 -8.23 15.24 -8.24
C GLN A 378 -8.87 14.36 -7.17
N ARG A 379 -8.86 14.83 -5.93
CA ARG A 379 -9.53 14.15 -4.80
C ARG A 379 -10.28 15.16 -3.96
N GLN A 380 -11.50 14.80 -3.60
CA GLN A 380 -12.36 15.52 -2.67
C GLN A 380 -12.76 14.56 -1.56
N THR A 381 -12.53 14.92 -0.31
CA THR A 381 -12.84 14.08 0.85
C THR A 381 -13.63 14.86 1.88
N LEU A 382 -14.67 14.25 2.42
CA LEU A 382 -15.38 14.71 3.61
C LEU A 382 -15.36 13.58 4.64
N ARG A 383 -15.00 13.89 5.88
CA ARG A 383 -15.00 12.95 7.00
C ARG A 383 -15.78 13.50 8.18
N ALA A 384 -16.49 12.59 8.86
CA ALA A 384 -17.14 12.89 10.12
C ALA A 384 -16.95 11.73 11.10
N ASN A 385 -16.39 12.01 12.26
CA ASN A 385 -16.24 11.07 13.36
C ASN A 385 -16.95 11.62 14.59
N LEU A 386 -17.74 10.79 15.25
CA LEU A 386 -18.52 11.13 16.43
C LEU A 386 -18.35 10.05 17.49
N ASP A 387 -17.97 10.43 18.69
CA ASP A 387 -17.97 9.58 19.86
C ASP A 387 -19.01 10.10 20.85
N GLN A 388 -19.97 9.25 21.23
CA GLN A 388 -21.05 9.57 22.15
C GLN A 388 -21.06 8.57 23.30
N SER A 389 -20.91 9.08 24.51
CA SER A 389 -21.17 8.31 25.75
C SER A 389 -22.59 8.59 26.20
N PHE A 390 -23.42 7.58 26.27
CA PHE A 390 -24.83 7.68 26.75
C PHE A 390 -24.90 7.44 28.24
N SER A 391 -23.93 6.73 28.80
CA SER A 391 -23.75 6.50 30.22
C SER A 391 -22.31 6.02 30.49
N ASP A 392 -21.93 5.85 31.75
CA ASP A 392 -20.66 5.24 32.17
C ASP A 392 -20.48 3.81 31.64
N ARG A 393 -21.56 3.17 31.20
CA ARG A 393 -21.57 1.77 30.75
C ARG A 393 -21.80 1.61 29.24
N PHE A 394 -22.31 2.63 28.56
CA PHE A 394 -22.67 2.49 27.14
C PHE A 394 -22.16 3.68 26.33
N SER A 395 -21.36 3.38 25.31
CA SER A 395 -20.84 4.36 24.36
C SER A 395 -20.93 3.83 22.94
N VAL A 396 -21.04 4.77 22.00
CA VAL A 396 -21.07 4.52 20.55
C VAL A 396 -20.05 5.43 19.89
N SER A 397 -19.24 4.84 19.03
CA SER A 397 -18.33 5.55 18.13
C SER A 397 -18.79 5.36 16.70
N PHE A 398 -18.95 6.44 15.98
CA PHE A 398 -19.28 6.48 14.55
C PHE A 398 -18.12 7.08 13.77
N SER A 399 -17.79 6.50 12.62
CA SER A 399 -16.84 7.07 11.67
C SER A 399 -17.42 7.00 10.26
N SER A 400 -17.25 8.05 9.47
CA SER A 400 -17.67 8.05 8.07
C SER A 400 -16.72 8.88 7.22
N ALA A 401 -16.50 8.45 5.98
CA ALA A 401 -15.81 9.22 4.97
C ALA A 401 -16.51 9.08 3.62
N PHE A 402 -16.62 10.19 2.92
CA PHE A 402 -17.05 10.28 1.53
C PHE A 402 -15.86 10.80 0.71
N ASN A 403 -15.50 10.05 -0.34
CA ASN A 403 -14.41 10.41 -1.23
C ASN A 403 -14.92 10.42 -2.67
N ARG A 404 -14.48 11.43 -3.42
CA ARG A 404 -14.60 11.47 -4.87
C ARG A 404 -13.21 11.68 -5.45
N THR A 405 -12.80 10.78 -6.34
CA THR A 405 -11.55 10.88 -7.10
C THR A 405 -11.86 10.95 -8.58
N SER A 406 -11.06 11.72 -9.30
CA SER A 406 -11.09 11.80 -10.77
C SER A 406 -9.64 11.80 -11.24
N THR A 407 -9.30 10.93 -12.17
CA THR A 407 -7.94 10.78 -12.68
C THR A 407 -7.96 10.70 -14.19
N GLN A 408 -7.14 11.53 -14.83
CA GLN A 408 -6.82 11.49 -16.25
C GLN A 408 -5.42 10.88 -16.37
N ARG A 409 -5.32 9.67 -16.92
CA ARG A 409 -4.08 8.87 -16.86
C ARG A 409 -3.19 9.00 -18.07
N GLY A 410 -3.75 9.37 -19.22
CA GLY A 410 -3.07 9.30 -20.53
C GLY A 410 -2.89 7.85 -21.01
N PHE A 411 -2.23 7.70 -22.15
CA PHE A 411 -1.93 6.42 -22.79
C PHE A 411 -0.45 6.07 -22.55
N THR A 412 -0.15 5.40 -21.46
CA THR A 412 1.20 4.92 -21.11
C THR A 412 1.19 3.42 -20.90
N ASN A 413 2.31 2.81 -20.61
CA ASN A 413 2.54 1.36 -20.46
C ASN A 413 2.56 0.58 -21.78
N ASN A 414 2.69 -0.75 -21.65
CA ASN A 414 2.75 -1.64 -22.81
C ASN A 414 1.41 -1.75 -23.53
N ASP A 415 1.44 -1.73 -24.83
CA ASP A 415 0.27 -1.92 -25.69
C ASP A 415 0.47 -2.91 -26.85
N ASN A 416 1.69 -3.34 -27.12
CA ASN A 416 2.09 -4.17 -28.28
C ASN A 416 1.62 -3.62 -29.64
N SER A 417 1.29 -2.35 -29.69
CA SER A 417 0.71 -1.70 -30.89
C SER A 417 1.38 -0.39 -31.27
N GLY A 418 2.30 0.13 -30.43
CA GLY A 418 2.97 1.41 -30.62
C GLY A 418 2.03 2.60 -30.47
N ALA A 419 0.91 2.42 -29.78
CA ALA A 419 -0.12 3.44 -29.58
C ALA A 419 0.14 4.25 -28.30
N SER A 420 0.69 3.64 -27.27
CA SER A 420 0.99 4.34 -26.02
C SER A 420 2.14 5.34 -26.22
N ILE A 421 2.05 6.44 -25.50
CA ILE A 421 2.94 7.60 -25.63
C ILE A 421 4.40 7.22 -25.43
N THR A 422 4.69 6.58 -24.31
CA THR A 422 6.06 6.21 -23.90
C THR A 422 6.61 5.04 -24.71
N TYR A 423 5.74 4.18 -25.25
CA TYR A 423 6.11 3.12 -26.17
C TYR A 423 6.45 3.71 -27.57
N ALA A 424 5.60 4.60 -28.10
CA ALA A 424 5.80 5.22 -29.41
C ALA A 424 7.13 6.01 -29.50
N ILE A 425 7.51 6.74 -28.44
CA ILE A 425 8.78 7.48 -28.38
C ILE A 425 9.99 6.59 -28.67
N ALA A 426 9.98 5.34 -28.19
CA ALA A 426 11.08 4.40 -28.40
C ALA A 426 11.23 3.90 -29.87
N TYR A 427 10.31 4.29 -30.74
CA TYR A 427 10.35 3.95 -32.18
C TYR A 427 10.63 5.18 -33.07
N ILE A 428 10.68 6.40 -32.53
CA ILE A 428 10.84 7.62 -33.28
C ILE A 428 12.28 8.13 -33.16
N PRO A 429 13.07 8.16 -34.27
CA PRO A 429 14.42 8.73 -34.22
C PRO A 429 14.41 10.19 -33.81
N GLY A 430 15.41 10.61 -33.02
CA GLY A 430 15.50 11.98 -32.51
C GLY A 430 15.57 13.10 -33.55
N TYR A 431 15.77 12.80 -34.82
CA TYR A 431 15.75 13.81 -35.90
C TYR A 431 14.36 13.98 -36.55
N VAL A 432 13.38 13.15 -36.21
CA VAL A 432 12.02 13.21 -36.76
C VAL A 432 11.16 14.13 -35.92
N PRO A 433 10.58 15.22 -36.43
CA PRO A 433 9.72 16.09 -35.63
C PRO A 433 8.38 15.43 -35.30
N ILE A 434 7.89 15.63 -34.08
CA ILE A 434 6.55 15.19 -33.62
C ILE A 434 5.64 16.38 -33.32
N THR A 435 6.19 17.58 -33.19
CA THR A 435 5.45 18.80 -32.86
C THR A 435 4.54 19.24 -34.01
N PRO A 436 3.26 19.58 -33.75
CA PRO A 436 2.35 20.01 -34.79
C PRO A 436 2.78 21.33 -35.45
N VAL A 437 2.61 21.44 -36.78
CA VAL A 437 2.82 22.66 -37.53
C VAL A 437 1.47 23.15 -38.05
N ASN A 438 1.11 24.38 -37.72
CA ASN A 438 -0.21 24.96 -38.07
C ASN A 438 -1.39 24.10 -37.63
N GLY A 439 -1.27 23.42 -36.48
CA GLY A 439 -2.29 22.53 -35.93
C GLY A 439 -2.35 21.13 -36.54
N VAL A 440 -1.48 20.82 -37.49
CA VAL A 440 -1.38 19.50 -38.14
C VAL A 440 -0.23 18.71 -37.53
N PHE A 441 -0.51 17.55 -36.98
CA PHE A 441 0.50 16.64 -36.45
C PHE A 441 1.25 15.96 -37.59
N PRO A 442 2.58 15.96 -37.60
CA PRO A 442 3.34 15.20 -38.58
C PRO A 442 3.18 13.71 -38.32
N ASN A 443 3.07 12.92 -39.41
CA ASN A 443 3.16 11.46 -39.30
C ASN A 443 4.63 11.08 -39.24
N PRO A 444 5.11 10.44 -38.16
CA PRO A 444 6.53 10.08 -38.03
C PRO A 444 7.01 9.03 -39.07
N GLY A 445 6.11 8.32 -39.74
CA GLY A 445 6.34 7.51 -40.94
C GLY A 445 7.21 6.25 -40.77
N ILE A 446 8.26 6.34 -39.98
CA ILE A 446 9.23 5.27 -39.68
C ILE A 446 8.80 4.43 -38.47
N THR A 447 7.83 4.92 -37.73
CA THR A 447 7.46 4.33 -36.44
C THR A 447 6.61 3.08 -36.60
N TYR A 448 6.67 2.23 -35.63
CA TYR A 448 5.75 1.12 -35.49
C TYR A 448 4.31 1.65 -35.51
N LYS A 449 3.55 1.31 -36.55
CA LYS A 449 2.17 1.76 -36.78
C LYS A 449 1.96 3.28 -36.95
N GLY A 450 3.03 4.09 -37.10
CA GLY A 450 2.92 5.51 -37.43
C GLY A 450 2.34 6.38 -36.30
N SER A 451 2.39 6.02 -35.03
CA SER A 451 1.87 6.83 -33.94
C SER A 451 2.69 8.09 -33.70
N ASN A 452 2.01 9.23 -33.48
CA ASN A 452 2.63 10.46 -32.99
C ASN A 452 2.21 10.65 -31.53
N PRO A 453 3.14 10.62 -30.54
CA PRO A 453 2.80 10.68 -29.13
C PRO A 453 2.12 11.99 -28.73
N LEU A 454 2.46 13.14 -29.34
CA LEU A 454 1.77 14.42 -29.10
C LEU A 454 0.36 14.44 -29.66
N GLN A 455 0.09 13.75 -30.78
CA GLN A 455 -1.27 13.58 -31.29
C GLN A 455 -2.10 12.73 -30.31
N THR A 456 -1.52 11.64 -29.79
CA THR A 456 -2.18 10.79 -28.78
C THR A 456 -2.49 11.58 -27.51
N VAL A 457 -1.54 12.36 -26.99
CA VAL A 457 -1.75 13.25 -25.83
C VAL A 457 -2.87 14.26 -26.07
N ALA A 458 -2.97 14.81 -27.29
CA ALA A 458 -3.94 15.86 -27.62
C ALA A 458 -5.36 15.33 -27.84
N LEU A 459 -5.51 14.10 -28.37
CA LEU A 459 -6.80 13.61 -28.90
C LEU A 459 -7.38 12.42 -28.10
N ALA A 460 -6.55 11.61 -27.46
CA ALA A 460 -7.01 10.42 -26.74
C ALA A 460 -7.43 10.76 -25.28
N GLU A 461 -8.40 10.02 -24.76
CA GLU A 461 -8.88 10.17 -23.38
C GLU A 461 -8.73 8.85 -22.60
N ASN A 462 -8.27 8.92 -21.35
CA ASN A 462 -8.26 7.80 -20.41
C ASN A 462 -8.64 8.32 -19.02
N ASP A 463 -9.95 8.36 -18.79
CA ASP A 463 -10.56 8.97 -17.62
C ASP A 463 -11.07 7.91 -16.64
N GLU A 464 -10.75 8.10 -15.39
CA GLU A 464 -11.33 7.35 -14.26
C GLU A 464 -12.01 8.31 -13.31
N SER A 465 -13.20 7.95 -12.85
CA SER A 465 -13.86 8.58 -11.72
C SER A 465 -14.31 7.53 -10.71
N ALA A 466 -14.08 7.78 -9.44
CA ALA A 466 -14.55 6.90 -8.36
C ALA A 466 -15.23 7.71 -7.26
N ILE A 467 -16.32 7.16 -6.76
CA ILE A 467 -17.03 7.65 -5.58
C ILE A 467 -16.97 6.53 -4.55
N ARG A 468 -16.53 6.87 -3.34
CA ARG A 468 -16.40 5.90 -2.25
C ARG A 468 -17.05 6.42 -0.98
N PHE A 469 -17.76 5.55 -0.30
CA PHE A 469 -18.27 5.76 1.05
C PHE A 469 -17.74 4.67 1.97
N THR A 470 -17.11 5.07 3.08
CA THR A 470 -16.77 4.19 4.20
C THR A 470 -17.51 4.63 5.43
N GLY A 471 -18.15 3.68 6.12
CA GLY A 471 -18.86 3.96 7.37
C GLY A 471 -18.64 2.86 8.39
N GLY A 472 -18.29 3.23 9.63
CA GLY A 472 -18.07 2.31 10.73
C GLY A 472 -18.87 2.73 11.97
N LEU A 473 -19.41 1.73 12.68
CA LEU A 473 -20.08 1.89 13.95
C LEU A 473 -19.51 0.92 14.97
N THR A 474 -19.13 1.42 16.14
CA THR A 474 -18.68 0.59 17.26
C THR A 474 -19.51 0.94 18.48
N ALA A 475 -20.25 -0.04 19.03
CA ALA A 475 -20.98 0.06 20.27
C ALA A 475 -20.26 -0.73 21.38
N THR A 476 -19.97 -0.09 22.49
CA THR A 476 -19.30 -0.68 23.65
C THR A 476 -20.23 -0.67 24.85
N TYR A 477 -20.49 -1.84 25.43
CA TYR A 477 -21.25 -2.02 26.66
C TYR A 477 -20.37 -2.61 27.76
N GLN A 478 -20.24 -1.87 28.85
CA GLN A 478 -19.51 -2.28 30.05
C GLN A 478 -20.45 -3.12 30.94
N ALA A 479 -20.49 -4.44 30.73
CA ALA A 479 -21.41 -5.35 31.44
C ALA A 479 -21.02 -5.49 32.90
N ILE A 480 -19.71 -5.59 33.19
CA ILE A 480 -19.17 -5.66 34.55
C ILE A 480 -18.07 -4.60 34.69
N ALA A 481 -18.18 -3.82 35.76
CA ALA A 481 -17.15 -2.85 36.14
C ALA A 481 -17.00 -2.91 37.68
N SER A 482 -15.95 -3.58 38.15
CA SER A 482 -15.57 -3.64 39.55
C SER A 482 -14.08 -3.35 39.72
N ALA A 483 -13.60 -3.27 40.92
CA ALA A 483 -12.20 -2.98 41.19
C ALA A 483 -11.23 -3.94 40.49
N ASN A 484 -11.59 -5.23 40.44
CA ASN A 484 -10.71 -6.28 39.95
C ASN A 484 -11.18 -6.94 38.63
N THR A 485 -12.44 -6.71 38.25
CA THR A 485 -13.05 -7.41 37.12
C THR A 485 -13.77 -6.44 36.19
N SER A 486 -13.54 -6.55 34.92
CA SER A 486 -14.19 -5.80 33.84
C SER A 486 -14.63 -6.76 32.76
N LEU A 487 -15.88 -6.65 32.32
CA LEU A 487 -16.38 -7.35 31.12
C LEU A 487 -16.97 -6.30 30.16
N LYS A 488 -16.40 -6.22 28.97
CA LYS A 488 -16.89 -5.39 27.88
C LYS A 488 -17.45 -6.26 26.77
N ILE A 489 -18.60 -5.88 26.25
CA ILE A 489 -19.16 -6.39 25.01
C ILE A 489 -18.99 -5.29 23.95
N VAL A 490 -18.30 -5.61 22.87
CA VAL A 490 -18.04 -4.66 21.78
C VAL A 490 -18.63 -5.22 20.51
N ALA A 491 -19.61 -4.53 19.97
CA ALA A 491 -20.18 -4.81 18.64
C ALA A 491 -19.66 -3.75 17.67
N ALA A 492 -18.95 -4.17 16.64
CA ALA A 492 -18.43 -3.27 15.62
C ALA A 492 -18.84 -3.77 14.23
N GLY A 493 -19.12 -2.84 13.35
CA GLY A 493 -19.46 -3.17 11.98
C GLY A 493 -19.21 -2.00 11.06
N GLY A 494 -19.09 -2.30 9.79
CA GLY A 494 -18.85 -1.26 8.81
C GLY A 494 -19.14 -1.70 7.38
N ILE A 495 -19.22 -0.70 6.55
CA ILE A 495 -19.37 -0.82 5.11
C ILE A 495 -18.29 -0.01 4.42
N ASP A 496 -17.72 -0.60 3.40
CA ASP A 496 -16.88 0.04 2.41
C ASP A 496 -17.50 -0.19 1.05
N PHE A 497 -17.96 0.88 0.43
CA PHE A 497 -18.62 0.87 -0.87
C PHE A 497 -17.90 1.84 -1.80
N PHE A 498 -17.57 1.40 -3.02
CA PHE A 498 -17.17 2.31 -4.07
C PHE A 498 -17.79 1.93 -5.41
N ASN A 499 -18.05 2.95 -6.22
CA ASN A 499 -18.37 2.87 -7.64
C ASN A 499 -17.24 3.53 -8.41
N GLN A 500 -16.68 2.82 -9.38
CA GLN A 500 -15.64 3.32 -10.29
C GLN A 500 -16.16 3.26 -11.72
N ARG A 501 -16.00 4.35 -12.43
CA ARG A 501 -16.30 4.46 -13.86
C ARG A 501 -15.02 4.78 -14.61
N ASN A 502 -14.73 3.99 -15.63
CA ASN A 502 -13.61 4.19 -16.56
C ASN A 502 -14.16 4.51 -17.96
N LYS A 503 -13.51 5.45 -18.62
CA LYS A 503 -13.77 5.79 -20.02
C LYS A 503 -12.44 5.92 -20.71
N VAL A 504 -12.22 5.13 -21.77
CA VAL A 504 -11.06 5.24 -22.63
C VAL A 504 -11.55 5.46 -24.04
N TRP A 505 -10.99 6.45 -24.75
CA TRP A 505 -11.37 6.79 -26.10
C TRP A 505 -10.14 7.10 -26.95
N ALA A 506 -10.07 6.44 -28.10
CA ALA A 506 -9.09 6.68 -29.14
C ALA A 506 -9.84 7.03 -30.45
N PRO A 507 -9.91 8.31 -30.83
CA PRO A 507 -10.61 8.74 -32.03
C PRO A 507 -9.94 8.18 -33.29
N ARG A 508 -10.73 8.02 -34.35
CA ARG A 508 -10.28 7.47 -35.62
C ARG A 508 -9.21 8.30 -36.34
N GLU A 509 -9.06 9.55 -35.98
CA GLU A 509 -8.07 10.50 -36.50
C GLU A 509 -6.64 10.21 -36.03
N LEU A 510 -6.49 9.40 -34.98
CA LEU A 510 -5.18 8.96 -34.51
C LEU A 510 -4.50 8.07 -35.55
N PHE A 511 -3.23 8.30 -35.81
CA PHE A 511 -2.49 7.56 -36.83
C PHE A 511 -2.54 6.05 -36.64
N PHE A 512 -2.48 5.58 -35.38
CA PHE A 512 -2.59 4.13 -35.09
C PHE A 512 -4.00 3.58 -35.29
N GLN A 513 -5.03 4.41 -35.36
CA GLN A 513 -6.41 4.01 -35.65
C GLN A 513 -6.71 4.04 -37.16
N ALA A 514 -6.05 4.94 -37.93
CA ALA A 514 -6.41 5.19 -39.33
C ALA A 514 -6.33 3.96 -40.25
N ASN A 515 -5.49 3.00 -39.93
CA ASN A 515 -5.28 1.78 -40.72
C ASN A 515 -5.98 0.55 -40.14
N GLN A 516 -6.83 0.72 -39.11
CA GLN A 516 -7.60 -0.40 -38.53
C GLN A 516 -8.81 -0.73 -39.41
N ALA A 517 -9.28 -1.98 -39.33
CA ALA A 517 -10.49 -2.40 -40.04
C ALA A 517 -11.73 -1.61 -39.57
N ASN A 518 -11.77 -1.29 -38.29
CA ASN A 518 -12.83 -0.52 -37.64
C ASN A 518 -12.20 0.64 -36.84
N PRO A 519 -11.83 1.74 -37.50
CA PRO A 519 -11.10 2.83 -36.83
C PRO A 519 -12.02 3.60 -35.87
N GLY A 520 -11.41 4.06 -34.76
CA GLY A 520 -12.11 4.72 -33.66
C GLY A 520 -12.66 3.72 -32.65
N VAL A 521 -12.12 3.74 -31.45
CA VAL A 521 -12.45 2.79 -30.38
C VAL A 521 -12.72 3.50 -29.06
N ALA A 522 -13.72 3.03 -28.32
CA ALA A 522 -13.94 3.46 -26.96
C ALA A 522 -14.27 2.28 -26.06
N THR A 523 -13.90 2.40 -24.77
CA THR A 523 -14.39 1.52 -23.72
C THR A 523 -15.13 2.33 -22.66
N LEU A 524 -16.21 1.76 -22.17
CA LEU A 524 -16.91 2.24 -20.99
C LEU A 524 -16.99 1.12 -19.97
N GLY A 525 -16.27 1.30 -18.84
CA GLY A 525 -16.26 0.36 -17.73
C GLY A 525 -16.98 0.94 -16.53
N ASN A 526 -17.71 0.10 -15.80
CA ASN A 526 -18.26 0.39 -14.49
C ASN A 526 -17.95 -0.75 -13.52
N ALA A 527 -17.54 -0.42 -12.31
CA ALA A 527 -17.29 -1.39 -11.26
C ALA A 527 -17.90 -0.92 -9.95
N ASP A 528 -18.68 -1.81 -9.32
CA ASP A 528 -19.24 -1.62 -8.01
C ASP A 528 -18.62 -2.60 -7.03
N SER A 529 -18.02 -2.09 -5.95
CA SER A 529 -17.49 -2.91 -4.87
C SER A 529 -18.23 -2.61 -3.58
N ARG A 530 -18.70 -3.63 -2.91
CA ARG A 530 -19.29 -3.54 -1.58
C ARG A 530 -18.63 -4.55 -0.65
N PHE A 531 -18.04 -4.05 0.40
CA PHE A 531 -17.49 -4.87 1.48
C PHE A 531 -18.20 -4.51 2.79
N THR A 532 -18.78 -5.49 3.46
CA THR A 532 -19.35 -5.32 4.80
C THR A 532 -18.68 -6.28 5.76
N ASN A 533 -18.33 -5.79 6.94
CA ASN A 533 -17.81 -6.62 8.03
C ASN A 533 -18.50 -6.29 9.34
N TRP A 534 -18.82 -7.31 10.12
CA TRP A 534 -19.41 -7.22 11.44
C TRP A 534 -18.66 -8.12 12.39
N ASN A 535 -18.43 -7.65 13.60
CA ASN A 535 -17.87 -8.47 14.67
C ASN A 535 -18.54 -8.16 16.00
N VAL A 536 -18.65 -9.18 16.84
CA VAL A 536 -19.10 -9.05 18.23
C VAL A 536 -18.07 -9.74 19.12
N ASN A 537 -17.58 -9.01 20.12
CA ASN A 537 -16.47 -9.41 20.96
C ASN A 537 -16.86 -9.30 22.44
N ALA A 538 -16.52 -10.30 23.22
CA ALA A 538 -16.54 -10.26 24.67
C ALA A 538 -15.09 -10.15 25.18
N ILE A 539 -14.80 -9.14 25.99
CA ILE A 539 -13.47 -8.87 26.53
C ILE A 539 -13.58 -8.83 28.05
N HIS A 540 -13.06 -9.85 28.70
CA HIS A 540 -12.98 -9.95 30.14
C HIS A 540 -11.56 -9.62 30.60
N THR A 541 -11.44 -8.69 31.52
CA THR A 541 -10.18 -8.33 32.17
C THR A 541 -10.29 -8.60 33.66
N TYR A 542 -9.34 -9.35 34.20
CA TYR A 542 -9.17 -9.55 35.62
C TYR A 542 -7.81 -8.98 36.05
N THR A 543 -7.81 -8.14 37.09
CA THR A 543 -6.62 -7.50 37.63
C THR A 543 -6.44 -7.90 39.08
N ALA A 544 -5.36 -8.64 39.34
CA ALA A 544 -4.90 -8.95 40.69
C ALA A 544 -3.71 -8.06 41.08
N ALA A 545 -3.27 -8.13 42.32
CA ALA A 545 -2.13 -7.34 42.79
C ALA A 545 -0.83 -7.63 42.02
N SER A 546 -0.61 -8.86 41.55
CA SER A 546 0.62 -9.31 40.91
C SER A 546 0.50 -9.62 39.40
N PHE A 547 -0.72 -9.67 38.85
CA PHE A 547 -0.93 -9.96 37.43
C PHE A 547 -2.26 -9.40 36.90
N LYS A 548 -2.37 -9.28 35.61
CA LYS A 548 -3.58 -8.95 34.87
C LYS A 548 -3.79 -9.98 33.77
N THR A 549 -5.04 -10.46 33.61
CA THR A 549 -5.44 -11.29 32.48
C THR A 549 -6.43 -10.55 31.60
N THR A 550 -6.38 -10.83 30.32
CA THR A 550 -7.35 -10.34 29.34
C THR A 550 -7.77 -11.49 28.45
N THR A 551 -8.98 -12.01 28.69
CA THR A 551 -9.62 -13.02 27.86
C THR A 551 -10.49 -12.33 26.82
N SER A 552 -10.32 -12.65 25.55
CA SER A 552 -11.18 -12.14 24.48
C SER A 552 -11.70 -13.27 23.62
N ALA A 553 -12.98 -13.20 23.25
CA ALA A 553 -13.61 -14.13 22.33
C ALA A 553 -14.56 -13.35 21.41
N GLY A 554 -14.66 -13.77 20.17
CA GLY A 554 -15.49 -13.05 19.21
C GLY A 554 -15.87 -13.87 18.00
N VAL A 555 -16.87 -13.34 17.30
CA VAL A 555 -17.33 -13.80 15.98
C VAL A 555 -17.24 -12.67 14.99
N GLN A 556 -16.85 -12.99 13.78
CA GLN A 556 -16.73 -12.05 12.67
C GLN A 556 -17.48 -12.57 11.45
N TRP A 557 -18.15 -11.66 10.79
CA TRP A 557 -18.81 -11.84 9.51
C TRP A 557 -18.25 -10.91 8.47
N GLU A 558 -18.07 -11.41 7.26
CA GLU A 558 -17.64 -10.64 6.10
C GLU A 558 -18.45 -11.03 4.87
N ASP A 559 -18.88 -10.04 4.11
CA ASP A 559 -19.55 -10.19 2.81
C ASP A 559 -18.90 -9.21 1.83
N ARG A 560 -18.30 -9.75 0.76
CA ARG A 560 -17.64 -8.99 -0.28
C ARG A 560 -18.31 -9.26 -1.61
N GLN A 561 -18.72 -8.20 -2.29
CA GLN A 561 -19.26 -8.25 -3.65
C GLN A 561 -18.45 -7.29 -4.53
N LEU A 562 -18.10 -7.76 -5.72
CA LEU A 562 -17.50 -6.93 -6.76
C LEU A 562 -18.21 -7.29 -8.08
N ASN A 563 -18.81 -6.29 -8.70
CA ASN A 563 -19.42 -6.38 -10.02
C ASN A 563 -18.62 -5.49 -10.97
N ARG A 564 -18.18 -6.04 -12.09
CA ARG A 564 -17.46 -5.32 -13.15
C ARG A 564 -18.19 -5.53 -14.46
N ALA A 565 -18.54 -4.43 -15.11
CA ALA A 565 -19.11 -4.45 -16.45
C ALA A 565 -18.32 -3.51 -17.36
N ARG A 566 -17.99 -3.95 -18.57
CA ARG A 566 -17.27 -3.15 -19.58
C ARG A 566 -17.86 -3.43 -20.94
N VAL A 567 -17.97 -2.40 -21.75
CA VAL A 567 -18.32 -2.50 -23.17
C VAL A 567 -17.22 -1.81 -23.97
N GLU A 568 -16.68 -2.51 -24.95
CA GLU A 568 -15.78 -1.98 -25.96
C GLU A 568 -16.58 -1.78 -27.26
N ALA A 569 -16.38 -0.64 -27.91
CA ALA A 569 -17.01 -0.25 -29.15
C ALA A 569 -15.93 0.12 -30.17
N ASP A 570 -15.85 -0.67 -31.27
CA ASP A 570 -14.95 -0.40 -32.40
C ASP A 570 -15.72 0.19 -33.56
N GLY A 571 -15.03 0.96 -34.44
CA GLY A 571 -15.62 1.57 -35.63
C GLY A 571 -16.57 2.73 -35.30
N LEU A 572 -16.15 3.62 -34.41
CA LEU A 572 -16.90 4.80 -34.02
C LEU A 572 -16.99 5.79 -35.17
N LEU A 573 -18.13 6.48 -35.27
CA LEU A 573 -18.30 7.61 -36.18
C LEU A 573 -17.35 8.77 -35.79
N PRO A 574 -16.91 9.59 -36.76
CA PRO A 574 -16.02 10.72 -36.49
C PRO A 574 -16.58 11.66 -35.42
N GLY A 575 -15.72 12.02 -34.44
CA GLY A 575 -16.08 12.92 -33.34
C GLY A 575 -17.09 12.34 -32.32
N GLN A 576 -17.45 11.06 -32.42
CA GLN A 576 -18.34 10.39 -31.46
C GLN A 576 -17.57 9.59 -30.44
N GLN A 577 -18.05 9.64 -29.20
CA GLN A 577 -17.51 8.92 -28.05
C GLN A 577 -18.50 7.93 -27.44
N ASN A 578 -19.75 7.95 -27.90
CA ASN A 578 -20.80 7.10 -27.39
C ASN A 578 -20.62 5.67 -27.90
N ILE A 579 -20.57 4.69 -27.02
CA ILE A 579 -20.36 3.27 -27.39
C ILE A 579 -21.42 2.72 -28.34
N ASN A 580 -22.65 3.24 -28.32
CA ASN A 580 -23.71 2.84 -29.24
C ASN A 580 -23.51 3.32 -30.69
N GLN A 581 -22.49 4.13 -30.96
CA GLN A 581 -22.10 4.59 -32.30
C GLN A 581 -20.98 3.75 -32.91
N GLY A 582 -20.53 2.70 -32.23
CA GLY A 582 -19.60 1.72 -32.74
C GLY A 582 -20.28 0.69 -33.63
N SER A 583 -19.58 0.23 -34.66
CA SER A 583 -20.04 -0.85 -35.57
C SER A 583 -19.93 -2.24 -34.95
N VAL A 584 -19.01 -2.45 -34.00
CA VAL A 584 -18.79 -3.69 -33.27
C VAL A 584 -18.79 -3.41 -31.78
N LEU A 585 -19.60 -4.17 -31.02
CA LEU A 585 -19.70 -4.06 -29.56
C LEU A 585 -19.26 -5.37 -28.90
N THR A 586 -18.33 -5.28 -27.95
CA THR A 586 -17.86 -6.42 -27.16
C THR A 586 -18.14 -6.19 -25.68
N PRO A 587 -19.20 -6.82 -25.12
CA PRO A 587 -19.51 -6.70 -23.70
C PRO A 587 -18.68 -7.66 -22.86
N PHE A 588 -18.39 -7.25 -21.63
CA PHE A 588 -17.78 -8.06 -20.59
C PHE A 588 -18.49 -7.79 -19.27
N GLU A 589 -18.82 -8.85 -18.52
CA GLU A 589 -19.38 -8.75 -17.17
C GLU A 589 -18.78 -9.84 -16.28
N GLU A 590 -18.45 -9.45 -15.05
CA GLU A 590 -17.97 -10.37 -14.02
C GLU A 590 -18.56 -9.99 -12.67
N LEU A 591 -19.16 -10.96 -11.98
CA LEU A 591 -19.67 -10.82 -10.63
C LEU A 591 -18.93 -11.77 -9.70
N THR A 592 -18.30 -11.23 -8.66
CA THR A 592 -17.73 -12.02 -7.58
C THR A 592 -18.48 -11.79 -6.28
N HIS A 593 -18.74 -12.87 -5.52
CA HIS A 593 -19.40 -12.79 -4.23
C HIS A 593 -18.75 -13.77 -3.25
N GLU A 594 -18.12 -13.26 -2.22
CA GLU A 594 -17.40 -14.02 -1.21
C GLU A 594 -17.95 -13.74 0.18
N ARG A 595 -18.08 -14.80 0.98
CA ARG A 595 -18.51 -14.74 2.38
C ARG A 595 -17.53 -15.47 3.27
N THR A 596 -17.19 -14.86 4.41
CA THR A 596 -16.28 -15.45 5.40
C THR A 596 -16.91 -15.34 6.77
N ILE A 597 -16.81 -16.40 7.57
CA ILE A 597 -17.19 -16.42 8.99
C ILE A 597 -15.95 -16.87 9.78
N GLY A 598 -15.58 -16.11 10.80
CA GLY A 598 -14.48 -16.41 11.70
C GLY A 598 -14.91 -16.39 13.16
N LEU A 599 -14.44 -17.37 13.93
CA LEU A 599 -14.56 -17.45 15.38
C LEU A 599 -13.15 -17.33 15.96
N TYR A 600 -12.95 -16.58 17.02
CA TYR A 600 -11.64 -16.51 17.64
C TYR A 600 -11.73 -16.43 19.16
N GLY A 601 -10.67 -16.91 19.81
CA GLY A 601 -10.45 -16.78 21.25
C GLY A 601 -8.98 -16.51 21.53
N GLN A 602 -8.72 -15.69 22.55
CA GLN A 602 -7.38 -15.30 22.96
C GLN A 602 -7.33 -15.05 24.45
N GLU A 603 -6.22 -15.46 25.07
CA GLU A 603 -5.87 -15.14 26.45
C GLU A 603 -4.54 -14.40 26.48
N GLU A 604 -4.47 -13.32 27.27
CA GLU A 604 -3.25 -12.57 27.57
C GLU A 604 -3.05 -12.52 29.08
N TRP A 605 -1.88 -12.91 29.55
CA TRP A 605 -1.46 -12.84 30.93
C TRP A 605 -0.26 -11.92 31.08
N LEU A 606 -0.42 -10.84 31.83
CA LEU A 606 0.64 -9.87 32.14
C LEU A 606 0.91 -9.91 33.63
N GLY A 607 2.12 -10.29 34.01
CA GLY A 607 2.50 -10.49 35.41
C GLY A 607 3.93 -10.04 35.72
N MET A 608 4.38 -10.39 36.93
CA MET A 608 5.72 -10.04 37.42
C MET A 608 5.96 -8.52 37.39
N HIS A 609 5.01 -7.74 37.88
CA HIS A 609 5.04 -6.26 37.87
C HIS A 609 5.12 -5.72 36.42
N ASP A 610 4.27 -6.22 35.53
CA ASP A 610 4.18 -5.87 34.11
C ASP A 610 5.45 -6.20 33.30
N ARG A 611 6.26 -7.17 33.77
CA ARG A 611 7.51 -7.56 33.07
C ARG A 611 7.33 -8.74 32.13
N LEU A 612 6.48 -9.72 32.48
CA LEU A 612 6.23 -10.91 31.67
C LEU A 612 4.85 -10.86 31.04
N LEU A 613 4.79 -10.84 29.72
CA LEU A 613 3.58 -11.08 28.95
C LEU A 613 3.63 -12.49 28.35
N LEU A 614 2.56 -13.23 28.49
CA LEU A 614 2.27 -14.46 27.76
C LEU A 614 0.92 -14.29 27.04
N SER A 615 0.84 -14.70 25.79
CA SER A 615 -0.43 -14.71 25.07
C SER A 615 -0.57 -15.99 24.25
N ALA A 616 -1.79 -16.52 24.20
CA ALA A 616 -2.17 -17.64 23.36
C ALA A 616 -3.56 -17.42 22.80
N GLY A 617 -3.81 -17.92 21.58
CA GLY A 617 -5.10 -17.77 20.96
C GLY A 617 -5.22 -18.61 19.71
N ALA A 618 -6.42 -18.63 19.17
CA ALA A 618 -6.70 -19.31 17.91
C ALA A 618 -7.89 -18.67 17.20
N ARG A 619 -7.89 -18.80 15.87
CA ARG A 619 -9.02 -18.47 15.01
C ARG A 619 -9.43 -19.69 14.22
N ALA A 620 -10.74 -19.94 14.12
CA ALA A 620 -11.34 -20.90 13.21
C ALA A 620 -12.12 -20.12 12.13
N GLU A 621 -11.90 -20.41 10.87
CA GLU A 621 -12.47 -19.66 9.76
C GLU A 621 -12.96 -20.58 8.65
N ARG A 622 -14.10 -20.24 8.04
CA ARG A 622 -14.56 -20.82 6.78
C ARG A 622 -14.91 -19.74 5.77
N SER A 623 -14.72 -20.03 4.49
CA SER A 623 -14.97 -19.10 3.41
C SER A 623 -15.68 -19.79 2.24
N SER A 624 -16.51 -19.03 1.53
CA SER A 624 -17.13 -19.48 0.29
C SER A 624 -16.15 -19.66 -0.87
N ALA A 625 -14.93 -19.11 -0.76
CA ALA A 625 -13.88 -19.29 -1.77
C ALA A 625 -13.23 -20.67 -1.73
N ASN A 626 -13.27 -21.37 -0.60
CA ASN A 626 -12.70 -22.70 -0.44
C ASN A 626 -13.50 -23.77 -1.18
N GLY A 627 -12.86 -24.88 -1.58
CA GLY A 627 -13.51 -26.02 -2.16
C GLY A 627 -14.62 -26.54 -1.25
N ASP A 628 -14.28 -26.97 -0.03
CA ASP A 628 -15.25 -27.29 1.02
C ASP A 628 -15.65 -26.03 1.81
N VAL A 629 -16.82 -25.50 1.51
CA VAL A 629 -17.37 -24.28 2.13
C VAL A 629 -17.85 -24.48 3.58
N SER A 630 -17.98 -25.73 4.03
CA SER A 630 -18.43 -26.09 5.37
C SER A 630 -17.28 -26.20 6.36
N LYS A 631 -16.09 -26.48 5.85
CA LYS A 631 -14.89 -26.76 6.65
C LYS A 631 -14.31 -25.51 7.28
N PHE A 632 -14.06 -25.60 8.62
CA PHE A 632 -13.30 -24.61 9.35
C PHE A 632 -11.80 -24.91 9.29
N TYR A 633 -11.01 -23.90 8.95
CA TYR A 633 -9.55 -23.92 9.00
C TYR A 633 -9.08 -23.19 10.25
N PHE A 634 -8.04 -23.72 10.90
CA PHE A 634 -7.63 -23.33 12.23
C PHE A 634 -6.26 -22.65 12.21
N PHE A 635 -6.14 -21.48 12.83
CA PHE A 635 -4.96 -20.62 12.85
C PHE A 635 -4.57 -20.29 14.30
N PRO A 636 -3.69 -21.10 14.92
CA PRO A 636 -3.22 -20.87 16.28
C PRO A 636 -2.15 -19.81 16.36
N LYS A 637 -2.01 -19.19 17.54
CA LYS A 637 -0.91 -18.29 17.87
C LYS A 637 -0.49 -18.44 19.32
N ALA A 638 0.80 -18.15 19.60
CA ALA A 638 1.35 -18.01 20.95
C ALA A 638 2.48 -16.99 20.92
N ALA A 639 2.60 -16.16 21.96
CA ALA A 639 3.68 -15.20 22.04
C ALA A 639 4.04 -14.92 23.52
N GLY A 640 5.31 -14.56 23.74
CA GLY A 640 5.79 -14.16 25.06
C GLY A 640 6.83 -13.05 24.96
N SER A 641 6.86 -12.17 25.94
CA SER A 641 7.89 -11.17 26.10
C SER A 641 8.27 -10.98 27.55
N TYR A 642 9.54 -10.67 27.77
CA TYR A 642 10.05 -10.36 29.10
C TYR A 642 10.87 -9.08 29.08
N ARG A 643 10.61 -8.19 30.05
CA ARG A 643 11.26 -6.90 30.21
C ARG A 643 12.30 -6.95 31.32
N PHE A 644 13.46 -6.35 31.05
CA PHE A 644 14.57 -6.16 31.97
C PHE A 644 14.79 -4.65 32.16
N PRO A 645 14.05 -3.99 33.07
CA PRO A 645 14.29 -2.59 33.40
C PRO A 645 15.68 -2.42 33.99
N ASP A 646 16.34 -1.32 33.64
CA ASP A 646 17.66 -0.88 34.14
C ASP A 646 18.83 -1.84 33.87
N LEU A 647 18.64 -2.87 33.00
CA LEU A 647 19.67 -3.87 32.66
C LEU A 647 20.96 -3.23 32.10
N LEU A 648 20.83 -2.19 31.28
CA LEU A 648 21.93 -1.47 30.62
C LEU A 648 22.13 -0.06 31.19
N GLY A 649 21.83 0.11 32.48
CA GLY A 649 21.92 1.38 33.21
C GLY A 649 20.57 1.99 33.55
N GLU A 650 20.56 2.91 34.49
CA GLU A 650 19.36 3.57 35.00
C GLU A 650 18.50 4.18 33.87
N GLY A 651 17.21 3.86 33.85
CA GLY A 651 16.25 4.32 32.84
C GLY A 651 16.39 3.64 31.48
N SER A 652 17.13 2.52 31.41
CA SER A 652 17.09 1.60 30.26
C SER A 652 15.95 0.58 30.41
N ASP A 653 15.46 0.06 29.31
CA ASP A 653 14.49 -1.03 29.30
C ASP A 653 14.82 -1.97 28.11
N VAL A 654 15.16 -3.20 28.39
CA VAL A 654 15.46 -4.22 27.38
C VAL A 654 14.37 -5.26 27.43
N LYS A 655 13.75 -5.54 26.28
CA LYS A 655 12.69 -6.55 26.12
C LYS A 655 13.15 -7.64 25.16
N LEU A 656 13.05 -8.88 25.61
CA LEU A 656 13.15 -10.04 24.74
C LEU A 656 11.74 -10.52 24.39
N ARG A 657 11.53 -10.93 23.15
CA ARG A 657 10.25 -11.40 22.66
C ARG A 657 10.39 -12.59 21.71
N VAL A 658 9.42 -13.48 21.77
CA VAL A 658 9.27 -14.61 20.85
C VAL A 658 7.80 -14.77 20.52
N ALA A 659 7.49 -15.06 19.25
CA ALA A 659 6.12 -15.30 18.84
C ALA A 659 6.06 -16.40 17.76
N TYR A 660 4.98 -17.18 17.83
CA TYR A 660 4.58 -18.15 16.82
C TYR A 660 3.15 -17.85 16.37
N GLY A 661 2.89 -17.95 15.09
CA GLY A 661 1.55 -17.79 14.57
C GLY A 661 1.34 -18.47 13.25
N GLU A 662 0.08 -18.81 12.98
CA GLU A 662 -0.35 -19.31 11.70
C GLU A 662 -1.39 -18.39 11.08
N THR A 663 -1.31 -18.24 9.75
CA THR A 663 -2.28 -17.54 8.92
C THR A 663 -2.50 -18.32 7.63
N GLY A 664 -3.46 -17.93 6.84
CA GLY A 664 -3.72 -18.56 5.55
C GLY A 664 -3.77 -17.53 4.41
N ASN A 665 -3.89 -18.03 3.17
CA ASN A 665 -4.29 -17.24 2.02
C ASN A 665 -5.40 -18.01 1.30
N GLN A 666 -6.54 -17.33 1.07
CA GLN A 666 -7.70 -17.98 0.44
C GLN A 666 -7.45 -18.19 -1.06
N PRO A 667 -8.02 -19.26 -1.65
CA PRO A 667 -8.11 -19.36 -3.10
C PRO A 667 -8.82 -18.13 -3.70
N LEU A 668 -8.46 -17.76 -4.91
CA LEU A 668 -9.19 -16.73 -5.64
C LEU A 668 -10.59 -17.20 -5.99
N PHE A 669 -11.52 -16.26 -6.11
CA PHE A 669 -12.87 -16.56 -6.54
C PHE A 669 -12.88 -17.35 -7.86
N GLY A 670 -13.70 -18.38 -7.92
CA GLY A 670 -13.87 -19.19 -9.13
C GLY A 670 -12.92 -20.38 -9.29
N GLN A 671 -11.75 -20.43 -8.62
CA GLN A 671 -10.76 -21.49 -8.80
C GLN A 671 -11.26 -22.91 -8.46
N LYS A 672 -12.33 -23.04 -7.69
CA LYS A 672 -12.97 -24.31 -7.38
C LYS A 672 -13.95 -24.80 -8.45
N PHE A 673 -14.34 -23.94 -9.40
CA PHE A 673 -15.33 -24.23 -10.42
C PHE A 673 -14.69 -24.35 -11.80
N THR A 674 -15.11 -25.36 -12.55
CA THR A 674 -14.85 -25.39 -14.00
C THR A 674 -15.77 -24.38 -14.67
N THR A 675 -15.17 -23.42 -15.40
CA THR A 675 -15.92 -22.35 -16.05
C THR A 675 -16.68 -22.87 -17.27
N LEU A 676 -17.86 -22.31 -17.50
CA LEU A 676 -18.62 -22.52 -18.71
C LEU A 676 -18.67 -21.20 -19.49
N GLN A 677 -18.44 -21.26 -20.78
CA GLN A 677 -18.51 -20.13 -21.71
C GLN A 677 -19.79 -20.24 -22.53
N GLY A 678 -20.67 -19.25 -22.36
CA GLY A 678 -21.90 -19.11 -23.13
C GLY A 678 -21.68 -18.39 -24.48
N GLY A 679 -22.75 -18.23 -25.24
CA GLY A 679 -22.75 -17.48 -26.51
C GLY A 679 -22.07 -18.18 -27.68
N GLN A 680 -21.69 -19.44 -27.55
CA GLN A 680 -21.15 -20.23 -28.65
C GLN A 680 -22.31 -20.72 -29.54
N VAL A 681 -22.12 -20.69 -30.86
CA VAL A 681 -23.06 -21.30 -31.80
C VAL A 681 -22.55 -22.68 -32.19
N ILE A 682 -23.27 -23.72 -31.74
CA ILE A 682 -22.93 -25.11 -32.01
C ILE A 682 -24.03 -25.71 -32.86
N GLY A 683 -23.75 -26.12 -34.09
CA GLY A 683 -24.72 -26.67 -34.99
C GLY A 683 -25.91 -25.75 -35.33
N GLY A 684 -25.68 -24.41 -35.30
CA GLY A 684 -26.75 -23.39 -35.51
C GLY A 684 -27.57 -23.03 -34.27
N HIS A 685 -27.30 -23.61 -33.11
CA HIS A 685 -27.96 -23.34 -31.86
C HIS A 685 -27.01 -22.65 -30.87
N VAL A 686 -27.53 -21.71 -30.06
CA VAL A 686 -26.78 -21.12 -28.96
C VAL A 686 -26.50 -22.20 -27.93
N GLY A 687 -25.23 -22.40 -27.64
CA GLY A 687 -24.74 -23.41 -26.72
C GLY A 687 -23.76 -22.88 -25.70
N THR A 688 -23.32 -23.74 -24.79
CA THR A 688 -22.30 -23.50 -23.80
C THR A 688 -21.17 -24.49 -23.97
N VAL A 689 -19.95 -24.00 -23.98
CA VAL A 689 -18.75 -24.88 -23.99
C VAL A 689 -18.05 -24.78 -22.63
N VAL A 690 -17.32 -25.84 -22.32
CA VAL A 690 -16.45 -25.84 -21.13
C VAL A 690 -15.29 -24.88 -21.37
N GLY A 691 -15.04 -24.01 -20.41
CA GLY A 691 -13.95 -23.04 -20.49
C GLY A 691 -12.57 -23.70 -20.34
N ASN A 692 -11.53 -22.95 -20.65
CA ASN A 692 -10.14 -23.44 -20.65
C ASN A 692 -9.56 -23.68 -19.23
N VAL A 693 -10.26 -23.28 -18.16
CA VAL A 693 -9.80 -23.45 -16.78
C VAL A 693 -10.57 -24.57 -16.10
N ALA A 694 -9.84 -25.61 -15.66
CA ALA A 694 -10.39 -26.66 -14.82
C ALA A 694 -10.48 -26.21 -13.36
N GLY A 695 -11.65 -26.34 -12.74
CA GLY A 695 -11.82 -26.09 -11.30
C GLY A 695 -11.31 -27.24 -10.46
N ASP A 696 -10.86 -26.93 -9.25
CA ASP A 696 -10.54 -27.92 -8.22
C ASP A 696 -11.50 -27.80 -7.04
N PRO A 697 -12.53 -28.68 -6.93
CA PRO A 697 -13.47 -28.65 -5.82
C PRO A 697 -12.84 -29.01 -4.47
N THR A 698 -11.59 -29.49 -4.45
CA THR A 698 -10.85 -29.82 -3.22
C THR A 698 -9.88 -28.74 -2.79
N ILE A 699 -9.83 -27.63 -3.52
CA ILE A 699 -8.92 -26.50 -3.27
C ILE A 699 -9.09 -25.95 -1.85
N ARG A 700 -8.00 -25.68 -1.18
CA ARG A 700 -7.96 -25.21 0.19
C ARG A 700 -7.06 -23.98 0.35
N PRO A 701 -7.19 -23.21 1.46
CA PRO A 701 -6.29 -22.10 1.72
C PRO A 701 -4.84 -22.56 1.83
N GLU A 702 -3.93 -21.74 1.35
CA GLU A 702 -2.51 -21.84 1.69
C GLU A 702 -2.35 -21.67 3.20
N ARG A 703 -1.33 -22.30 3.79
CA ARG A 703 -1.06 -22.23 5.23
C ARG A 703 0.34 -21.71 5.49
N THR A 704 0.43 -20.57 6.13
CA THR A 704 1.69 -19.92 6.50
C THR A 704 1.92 -20.03 8.01
N ARG A 705 3.07 -20.61 8.38
CA ARG A 705 3.58 -20.71 9.75
C ARG A 705 4.78 -19.79 9.90
N GLU A 706 4.78 -19.01 10.96
CA GLU A 706 5.87 -18.08 11.24
C GLU A 706 6.32 -18.17 12.67
N ILE A 707 7.64 -18.14 12.87
CA ILE A 707 8.28 -17.92 14.16
C ILE A 707 9.12 -16.63 14.05
N GLU A 708 9.02 -15.78 15.04
CA GLU A 708 9.84 -14.59 15.19
C GLU A 708 10.44 -14.49 16.59
N ALA A 709 11.66 -13.96 16.67
CA ALA A 709 12.33 -13.59 17.89
C ALA A 709 12.88 -12.18 17.77
N GLY A 710 12.85 -11.42 18.83
CA GLY A 710 13.33 -10.04 18.79
C GLY A 710 13.82 -9.51 20.12
N VAL A 711 14.59 -8.44 19.99
CA VAL A 711 15.08 -7.62 21.09
C VAL A 711 14.69 -6.18 20.83
N ASP A 712 14.02 -5.59 21.79
CA ASP A 712 13.69 -4.17 21.78
C ASP A 712 14.38 -3.51 22.96
N ALA A 713 15.12 -2.44 22.75
CA ALA A 713 15.83 -1.73 23.80
C ALA A 713 15.53 -0.23 23.75
N SER A 714 15.20 0.33 24.90
CA SER A 714 15.18 1.76 25.17
C SER A 714 16.39 2.10 26.04
N LEU A 715 17.24 2.98 25.58
CA LEU A 715 18.52 3.29 26.16
C LEU A 715 18.64 4.78 26.43
N LEU A 716 19.67 5.17 27.24
CA LEU A 716 20.00 6.58 27.52
C LEU A 716 18.78 7.37 28.04
N ARG A 717 18.02 6.78 28.96
CA ARG A 717 16.78 7.34 29.50
C ARG A 717 15.76 7.69 28.41
N GLY A 718 15.65 6.81 27.36
CA GLY A 718 14.73 6.96 26.22
C GLY A 718 15.21 7.89 25.12
N ARG A 719 16.48 8.33 25.13
CA ARG A 719 17.07 9.09 24.01
C ARG A 719 17.55 8.22 22.87
N ALA A 720 17.64 6.91 23.06
CA ALA A 720 17.95 5.94 22.02
C ALA A 720 16.99 4.76 22.11
N SER A 721 16.62 4.22 20.97
CA SER A 721 15.82 2.99 20.86
C SER A 721 16.36 2.10 19.75
N VAL A 722 16.31 0.79 19.95
CA VAL A 722 16.69 -0.21 18.96
C VAL A 722 15.68 -1.35 19.02
N GLU A 723 15.19 -1.76 17.86
CA GLU A 723 14.35 -2.94 17.66
C GLU A 723 15.02 -3.85 16.64
N VAL A 724 15.29 -5.10 17.00
CA VAL A 724 15.83 -6.11 16.09
C VAL A 724 14.87 -7.29 16.08
N THR A 725 14.46 -7.72 14.90
CA THR A 725 13.61 -8.89 14.71
C THR A 725 14.23 -9.85 13.72
N LEU A 726 14.34 -11.10 14.11
CA LEU A 726 14.62 -12.23 13.23
C LEU A 726 13.32 -13.00 13.00
N PHE A 727 13.04 -13.39 11.77
CA PHE A 727 11.84 -14.17 11.47
C PHE A 727 12.14 -15.28 10.46
N GLN A 728 11.35 -16.35 10.57
CA GLN A 728 11.27 -17.41 9.57
C GLN A 728 9.81 -17.75 9.32
N ARG A 729 9.41 -17.70 8.06
CA ARG A 729 8.06 -17.96 7.57
C ARG A 729 8.10 -19.11 6.57
N ARG A 730 7.18 -20.08 6.70
CA ARG A 730 7.00 -21.18 5.76
C ARG A 730 5.55 -21.26 5.33
N THR A 731 5.32 -21.17 4.03
CA THR A 731 4.00 -21.38 3.43
C THR A 731 3.96 -22.77 2.80
N SER A 732 2.96 -23.55 3.15
CA SER A 732 2.62 -24.87 2.59
C SER A 732 1.25 -24.83 1.90
N ASP A 733 0.92 -25.89 1.16
CA ASP A 733 -0.30 -25.93 0.36
C ASP A 733 -0.39 -24.74 -0.62
N LEU A 734 0.77 -24.29 -1.12
CA LEU A 734 0.87 -23.17 -2.06
C LEU A 734 -0.02 -23.42 -3.28
N LEU A 735 -0.83 -22.44 -3.64
CA LEU A 735 -1.64 -22.47 -4.84
C LEU A 735 -0.74 -22.27 -6.06
N VAL A 736 -0.69 -23.26 -6.94
CA VAL A 736 0.16 -23.22 -8.14
C VAL A 736 -0.68 -23.39 -9.39
N PRO A 737 -0.46 -22.58 -10.42
CA PRO A 737 -1.05 -22.79 -11.74
C PRO A 737 -0.32 -23.97 -12.42
N VAL A 738 -1.08 -24.90 -12.97
CA VAL A 738 -0.55 -26.04 -13.72
C VAL A 738 -1.26 -26.16 -15.05
N THR A 739 -0.56 -26.68 -16.06
CA THR A 739 -1.15 -27.05 -17.34
C THR A 739 -1.51 -28.52 -17.25
N PRO A 740 -2.80 -28.89 -17.24
CA PRO A 740 -3.22 -30.30 -17.26
C PRO A 740 -2.79 -31.01 -18.55
N PRO A 741 -2.83 -32.36 -18.59
CA PRO A 741 -2.61 -33.07 -19.83
C PRO A 741 -3.57 -32.61 -20.94
N GLN A 742 -3.08 -32.46 -22.17
CA GLN A 742 -3.88 -31.97 -23.30
C GLN A 742 -5.16 -32.79 -23.54
N SER A 743 -5.12 -34.11 -23.21
CA SER A 743 -6.29 -34.99 -23.28
C SER A 743 -7.44 -34.59 -22.33
N SER A 744 -7.18 -33.74 -21.34
CA SER A 744 -8.24 -33.22 -20.45
C SER A 744 -9.08 -32.12 -21.10
N GLY A 745 -8.59 -31.48 -22.18
CA GLY A 745 -9.23 -30.34 -22.83
C GLY A 745 -9.07 -29.00 -22.11
N TYR A 746 -8.30 -28.93 -21.01
CA TYR A 746 -8.05 -27.70 -20.24
C TYR A 746 -6.62 -27.21 -20.44
N GLY A 747 -6.44 -25.90 -20.46
CA GLY A 747 -5.12 -25.24 -20.52
C GLY A 747 -4.58 -24.82 -19.17
N LEU A 748 -5.44 -24.68 -18.16
CA LEU A 748 -5.06 -24.19 -16.84
C LEU A 748 -5.86 -24.88 -15.73
N GLN A 749 -5.20 -25.20 -14.63
CA GLN A 749 -5.79 -25.63 -13.36
C GLN A 749 -5.00 -25.06 -12.20
N PHE A 750 -5.66 -24.77 -11.08
CA PHE A 750 -4.98 -24.39 -9.83
C PHE A 750 -5.02 -25.56 -8.85
N LEU A 751 -3.87 -25.88 -8.25
CA LEU A 751 -3.72 -26.98 -7.30
C LEU A 751 -2.97 -26.51 -6.05
N ASN A 752 -3.22 -27.13 -4.89
CA ASN A 752 -2.40 -26.99 -3.73
C ASN A 752 -1.16 -27.89 -3.86
N GLY A 753 0.01 -27.36 -4.24
CA GLY A 753 1.14 -28.18 -4.65
C GLY A 753 2.53 -27.60 -4.40
N GLY A 754 2.71 -26.69 -3.44
CA GLY A 754 4.03 -26.12 -3.22
C GLY A 754 4.35 -25.75 -1.76
N LYS A 755 5.64 -25.54 -1.50
CA LYS A 755 6.16 -25.01 -0.23
C LYS A 755 7.23 -23.95 -0.51
N ILE A 756 7.13 -22.82 0.19
CA ILE A 756 8.12 -21.74 0.14
C ILE A 756 8.56 -21.35 1.55
N LYS A 757 9.75 -20.77 1.63
CA LYS A 757 10.34 -20.25 2.86
C LYS A 757 10.79 -18.81 2.65
N ASN A 758 10.44 -17.94 3.60
CA ASN A 758 10.98 -16.59 3.75
C ASN A 758 11.67 -16.48 5.12
N GLU A 759 12.84 -15.87 5.15
CA GLU A 759 13.57 -15.58 6.39
C GLU A 759 14.26 -14.23 6.27
N GLY A 760 14.41 -13.53 7.38
CA GLY A 760 15.03 -12.23 7.33
C GLY A 760 15.34 -11.61 8.67
N ILE A 761 15.98 -10.45 8.57
CA ILE A 761 16.29 -9.54 9.66
C ILE A 761 15.68 -8.17 9.40
N GLU A 762 15.04 -7.63 10.40
CA GLU A 762 14.49 -6.29 10.44
C GLU A 762 15.11 -5.53 11.59
N VAL A 763 15.59 -4.32 11.34
CA VAL A 763 16.14 -3.41 12.36
C VAL A 763 15.48 -2.06 12.23
N GLY A 764 14.98 -1.55 13.34
CA GLY A 764 14.57 -0.17 13.52
C GLY A 764 15.40 0.46 14.63
N ALA A 765 15.96 1.64 14.41
CA ALA A 765 16.68 2.34 15.45
C ALA A 765 16.42 3.85 15.38
N GLY A 766 16.49 4.48 16.54
CA GLY A 766 16.35 5.92 16.68
C GLY A 766 17.24 6.41 17.80
N ILE A 767 17.81 7.60 17.63
CA ILE A 767 18.61 8.27 18.65
C ILE A 767 18.43 9.78 18.52
N THR A 768 18.46 10.46 19.67
CA THR A 768 18.61 11.91 19.77
C THR A 768 20.05 12.22 20.23
N PRO A 769 21.03 12.30 19.29
CA PRO A 769 22.44 12.45 19.65
C PRO A 769 22.71 13.76 20.39
N VAL A 770 22.04 14.82 19.98
CA VAL A 770 22.13 16.15 20.58
C VAL A 770 20.75 16.58 21.03
N HIS A 771 20.62 16.92 22.31
CA HIS A 771 19.44 17.49 22.91
C HIS A 771 19.90 18.65 23.81
N ARG A 772 19.68 19.89 23.36
CA ARG A 772 20.01 21.14 24.05
C ARG A 772 18.79 22.05 24.03
N GLU A 773 18.78 23.05 24.87
CA GLU A 773 17.66 24.01 25.04
C GLU A 773 17.11 24.57 23.71
N HIS A 774 17.97 24.76 22.73
CA HIS A 774 17.60 25.39 21.46
C HIS A 774 17.93 24.54 20.24
N PHE A 775 18.51 23.33 20.40
CA PHE A 775 18.90 22.48 19.29
C PHE A 775 18.69 21.00 19.60
N ASP A 776 17.86 20.36 18.77
CA ASP A 776 17.61 18.93 18.76
C ASP A 776 18.06 18.31 17.44
N TRP A 777 18.76 17.19 17.52
CA TRP A 777 19.00 16.32 16.38
C TRP A 777 18.37 14.96 16.65
N LEU A 778 17.36 14.61 15.88
CA LEU A 778 16.74 13.30 15.87
C LEU A 778 17.20 12.52 14.62
N PHE A 779 17.78 11.36 14.83
CA PHE A 779 18.16 10.40 13.79
C PHE A 779 17.33 9.14 13.93
N ARG A 780 16.72 8.67 12.83
CA ARG A 780 16.02 7.38 12.76
C ARG A 780 16.49 6.59 11.56
N THR A 781 16.57 5.28 11.71
CA THR A 781 17.00 4.39 10.63
C THR A 781 16.22 3.07 10.64
N THR A 782 16.02 2.51 9.45
CA THR A 782 15.46 1.18 9.25
C THR A 782 16.39 0.37 8.34
N PHE A 783 16.53 -0.90 8.64
CA PHE A 783 17.26 -1.85 7.80
C PHE A 783 16.44 -3.14 7.65
N THR A 784 16.42 -3.70 6.44
CA THR A 784 15.71 -4.94 6.14
C THR A 784 16.49 -5.78 5.14
N SER A 785 16.65 -7.06 5.45
CA SER A 785 17.20 -8.06 4.52
C SER A 785 16.32 -9.30 4.57
N ILE A 786 15.82 -9.72 3.41
CA ILE A 786 14.87 -10.84 3.28
C ILE A 786 15.39 -11.81 2.23
N ARG A 787 15.38 -13.10 2.54
CA ARG A 787 15.70 -14.17 1.61
C ARG A 787 14.49 -15.08 1.45
N ASN A 788 14.21 -15.48 0.23
CA ASN A 788 13.14 -16.44 -0.05
C ASN A 788 13.67 -17.64 -0.84
N ARG A 789 12.99 -18.77 -0.71
CA ARG A 789 13.36 -20.00 -1.42
C ARG A 789 12.13 -20.89 -1.62
N VAL A 790 12.02 -21.44 -2.81
CA VAL A 790 11.06 -22.51 -3.12
C VAL A 790 11.64 -23.82 -2.57
N LEU A 791 10.91 -24.48 -1.68
CA LEU A 791 11.35 -25.73 -1.05
C LEU A 791 10.87 -26.96 -1.80
N GLU A 792 9.63 -26.90 -2.30
CA GLU A 792 8.96 -28.07 -2.93
C GLU A 792 7.91 -27.56 -3.92
N LEU A 793 7.77 -28.27 -5.02
CA LEU A 793 6.69 -28.10 -5.99
C LEU A 793 6.21 -29.49 -6.40
N ASN A 794 4.93 -29.79 -6.15
CA ASN A 794 4.29 -31.04 -6.55
C ASN A 794 3.52 -30.81 -7.85
N LEU A 795 4.26 -30.66 -8.95
CA LEU A 795 3.69 -30.40 -10.25
C LEU A 795 3.43 -31.71 -11.01
N PRO A 796 2.39 -31.78 -11.88
CA PRO A 796 2.17 -32.90 -12.77
C PRO A 796 3.41 -33.22 -13.62
N GLY A 797 3.65 -34.50 -13.87
CA GLY A 797 4.78 -34.94 -14.68
C GLY A 797 6.16 -34.78 -14.04
N GLY A 798 6.23 -34.44 -12.72
CA GLY A 798 7.50 -34.29 -12.02
C GLY A 798 8.28 -33.01 -12.39
N ALA A 799 7.64 -32.01 -12.97
CA ALA A 799 8.27 -30.73 -13.31
C ALA A 799 8.85 -30.06 -12.06
N THR A 800 10.06 -29.48 -12.17
CA THR A 800 10.78 -28.83 -11.07
C THR A 800 10.50 -27.31 -10.98
N GLY A 801 9.73 -26.76 -11.90
CA GLY A 801 9.39 -25.34 -11.96
C GLY A 801 8.30 -25.03 -12.95
N PHE A 802 7.80 -23.81 -12.91
CA PHE A 802 6.77 -23.29 -13.80
C PHE A 802 6.92 -21.80 -14.05
N ARG A 803 6.35 -21.33 -15.17
CA ARG A 803 6.23 -19.92 -15.52
C ARG A 803 4.96 -19.36 -14.85
N PRO A 804 5.06 -18.34 -13.96
CA PRO A 804 3.87 -17.72 -13.36
C PRO A 804 3.12 -16.85 -14.38
N ALA A 805 1.90 -16.45 -14.06
CA ALA A 805 1.19 -15.42 -14.83
C ALA A 805 1.98 -14.10 -14.81
N ASN A 806 1.94 -13.36 -15.92
CA ASN A 806 2.66 -12.08 -16.09
C ASN A 806 4.19 -12.20 -15.86
N ALA A 807 4.78 -13.32 -16.27
CA ALA A 807 6.21 -13.59 -16.04
C ALA A 807 7.15 -12.64 -16.80
N GLY A 808 6.68 -11.98 -17.84
CA GLY A 808 7.45 -11.16 -18.75
C GLY A 808 7.19 -11.55 -20.21
N TYR A 809 8.08 -11.11 -21.10
CA TYR A 809 7.91 -11.15 -22.55
C TYR A 809 8.71 -12.26 -23.25
N GLY A 810 9.17 -13.24 -22.50
CA GLY A 810 9.91 -14.39 -22.98
C GLY A 810 11.38 -14.40 -22.61
N LEU A 811 12.02 -15.55 -22.85
CA LEU A 811 13.39 -15.82 -22.40
C LEU A 811 14.43 -14.85 -22.97
N SER A 812 14.23 -14.31 -24.17
CA SER A 812 15.14 -13.35 -24.81
C SER A 812 15.12 -11.96 -24.14
N TYR A 813 14.14 -11.69 -23.30
CA TYR A 813 13.98 -10.43 -22.58
C TYR A 813 14.07 -10.60 -21.06
N GLY A 814 14.20 -11.86 -20.63
CA GLY A 814 14.08 -12.26 -19.25
C GLY A 814 12.64 -12.50 -18.83
N GLU A 815 12.42 -13.52 -18.02
CA GLU A 815 11.10 -13.83 -17.47
C GLU A 815 11.19 -14.42 -16.07
N PHE A 816 10.14 -14.22 -15.27
CA PHE A 816 10.05 -14.87 -13.97
C PHE A 816 9.83 -16.38 -14.12
N PHE A 817 10.55 -17.17 -13.31
CA PHE A 817 10.43 -18.61 -13.30
C PHE A 817 10.53 -19.14 -11.87
N VAL A 818 9.48 -19.80 -11.41
CA VAL A 818 9.41 -20.40 -10.07
C VAL A 818 10.00 -21.80 -10.14
N GLN A 819 11.10 -22.05 -9.41
CA GLN A 819 11.85 -23.30 -9.47
C GLN A 819 12.29 -23.77 -8.08
N VAL A 820 12.22 -25.08 -7.83
CA VAL A 820 12.69 -25.69 -6.56
C VAL A 820 14.15 -25.34 -6.30
N GLY A 821 14.44 -24.95 -5.05
CA GLY A 821 15.78 -24.58 -4.61
C GLY A 821 16.21 -23.15 -4.93
N ARG A 822 15.43 -22.41 -5.74
CA ARG A 822 15.71 -21.03 -6.17
C ARG A 822 14.83 -20.00 -5.45
N PRO A 823 15.17 -18.72 -5.52
CA PRO A 823 14.27 -17.66 -5.06
C PRO A 823 12.95 -17.68 -5.84
N ILE A 824 11.83 -17.40 -5.16
CA ILE A 824 10.51 -17.36 -5.80
C ILE A 824 10.40 -16.24 -6.85
N THR A 825 11.20 -15.19 -6.73
CA THR A 825 11.29 -14.05 -7.66
C THR A 825 12.48 -14.15 -8.61
N GLN A 826 12.93 -15.38 -8.91
CA GLN A 826 13.99 -15.62 -9.90
C GLN A 826 13.57 -15.11 -11.27
N ILE A 827 14.51 -14.46 -11.97
CA ILE A 827 14.40 -14.12 -13.38
C ILE A 827 15.41 -14.97 -14.14
N ILE A 828 14.95 -15.67 -15.17
CA ILE A 828 15.75 -16.45 -16.11
C ILE A 828 15.72 -15.81 -17.49
N GLY A 829 16.65 -16.17 -18.33
CA GLY A 829 16.67 -15.77 -19.74
C GLY A 829 17.63 -16.66 -20.50
N VAL A 830 17.88 -16.38 -21.76
CA VAL A 830 18.90 -17.06 -22.56
C VAL A 830 20.16 -16.20 -22.65
N ASP A 831 21.30 -16.88 -22.81
CA ASP A 831 22.57 -16.25 -23.18
C ASP A 831 22.69 -16.15 -24.71
N ASP A 832 23.81 -15.62 -25.21
CA ASP A 832 24.14 -15.49 -26.64
C ASP A 832 24.28 -16.85 -27.37
N LEU A 833 24.34 -17.95 -26.66
CA LEU A 833 24.36 -19.32 -27.17
C LEU A 833 22.99 -20.02 -27.10
N GLY A 834 21.95 -19.32 -26.59
CA GLY A 834 20.61 -19.86 -26.41
C GLY A 834 20.43 -20.74 -25.17
N ASN A 835 21.43 -20.83 -24.25
CA ASN A 835 21.29 -21.57 -23.01
C ASN A 835 20.44 -20.80 -22.01
N THR A 836 19.52 -21.48 -21.34
CA THR A 836 18.76 -20.88 -20.23
C THR A 836 19.65 -20.64 -19.01
N ILE A 837 19.77 -19.40 -18.58
CA ILE A 837 20.58 -18.96 -17.44
C ILE A 837 19.73 -18.21 -16.40
N SER A 838 20.21 -18.18 -15.16
CA SER A 838 19.62 -17.34 -14.11
C SER A 838 20.23 -15.93 -14.18
N LEU A 839 19.40 -14.91 -14.38
CA LEU A 839 19.78 -13.51 -14.50
C LEU A 839 19.71 -12.78 -13.15
N GLY A 840 19.11 -13.40 -12.11
CA GLY A 840 19.03 -12.82 -10.79
C GLY A 840 17.66 -13.04 -10.13
N GLN A 841 17.36 -12.21 -9.15
CA GLN A 841 16.07 -12.18 -8.46
C GLN A 841 15.57 -10.75 -8.32
N ALA A 842 14.25 -10.54 -8.33
CA ALA A 842 13.67 -9.21 -8.23
C ALA A 842 13.82 -8.59 -6.82
N ASN A 843 13.82 -9.41 -5.76
CA ASN A 843 13.96 -8.91 -4.40
C ASN A 843 15.39 -8.40 -4.14
N PRO A 844 15.55 -7.22 -3.50
CA PRO A 844 16.86 -6.69 -3.14
C PRO A 844 17.51 -7.53 -2.04
N LYS A 845 18.84 -7.46 -1.94
CA LYS A 845 19.61 -8.07 -0.85
C LYS A 845 19.34 -7.36 0.47
N PHE A 846 19.27 -6.04 0.45
CA PHE A 846 18.84 -5.23 1.58
C PHE A 846 18.27 -3.88 1.16
N ARG A 847 17.52 -3.28 2.07
CA ARG A 847 17.09 -1.88 2.04
C ARG A 847 17.47 -1.21 3.36
N TRP A 848 17.95 0.00 3.27
CA TRP A 848 18.29 0.87 4.39
C TRP A 848 17.70 2.25 4.17
N ALA A 849 17.06 2.79 5.18
CA ALA A 849 16.57 4.16 5.15
C ALA A 849 17.02 4.92 6.40
N ALA A 850 17.33 6.19 6.25
CA ALA A 850 17.76 7.06 7.33
C ALA A 850 17.06 8.42 7.21
N THR A 851 16.38 8.82 8.28
CA THR A 851 15.76 10.13 8.42
C THR A 851 16.53 10.95 9.44
N ASN A 852 16.91 12.15 9.06
CA ASN A 852 17.50 13.16 9.93
C ASN A 852 16.52 14.30 10.11
N GLN A 853 16.37 14.77 11.35
CA GLN A 853 15.59 15.94 11.69
C GLN A 853 16.41 16.81 12.66
N PHE A 854 16.60 18.06 12.28
CA PHE A 854 17.28 19.08 13.05
C PHE A 854 16.27 20.16 13.41
N THR A 855 16.13 20.45 14.69
CA THR A 855 15.27 21.53 15.17
C THR A 855 16.14 22.56 15.89
N TYR A 856 16.13 23.78 15.40
CA TYR A 856 16.80 24.92 16.02
C TYR A 856 15.78 26.02 16.31
N HIS A 857 15.48 26.24 17.58
CA HIS A 857 14.37 27.08 18.00
C HIS A 857 13.06 26.71 17.32
N ARG A 858 12.59 27.58 16.41
CA ARG A 858 11.34 27.40 15.63
C ARG A 858 11.57 26.82 14.23
N LEU A 859 12.81 26.66 13.82
CA LEU A 859 13.18 26.11 12.52
C LEU A 859 13.42 24.62 12.62
N THR A 860 12.71 23.84 11.80
CA THR A 860 12.91 22.39 11.67
C THR A 860 13.34 22.07 10.24
N MET A 861 14.44 21.35 10.10
CA MET A 861 14.92 20.79 8.83
C MET A 861 14.85 19.28 8.91
N SER A 862 14.35 18.61 7.86
CA SER A 862 14.28 17.15 7.80
C SER A 862 14.63 16.67 6.40
N PHE A 863 15.30 15.52 6.32
CA PHE A 863 15.49 14.81 5.06
C PHE A 863 15.57 13.31 5.27
N MET A 864 15.22 12.52 4.24
CA MET A 864 15.28 11.06 4.24
C MET A 864 16.10 10.54 3.06
N LEU A 865 17.11 9.74 3.38
CA LEU A 865 17.89 8.95 2.43
C LEU A 865 17.41 7.51 2.44
N GLU A 866 17.35 6.89 1.27
CA GLU A 866 17.05 5.46 1.14
C GLU A 866 18.05 4.82 0.17
N TRP A 867 18.62 3.69 0.62
CA TRP A 867 19.56 2.89 -0.15
C TRP A 867 19.00 1.47 -0.31
N GLN A 868 18.87 1.06 -1.56
CA GLN A 868 18.57 -0.31 -1.95
C GLN A 868 19.83 -0.91 -2.60
N TYR A 869 20.15 -2.13 -2.22
CA TYR A 869 21.25 -2.86 -2.84
C TYR A 869 20.80 -4.23 -3.34
N GLY A 870 21.15 -4.53 -4.60
CA GLY A 870 20.74 -5.75 -5.28
C GLY A 870 19.29 -5.70 -5.77
N GLY A 871 18.84 -6.85 -6.25
CA GLY A 871 17.62 -6.97 -7.03
C GLY A 871 17.85 -6.66 -8.51
N VAL A 872 17.04 -7.26 -9.37
CA VAL A 872 17.05 -6.99 -10.81
C VAL A 872 15.64 -6.73 -11.30
N ALA A 873 15.53 -5.98 -12.41
CA ALA A 873 14.28 -5.74 -13.13
C ALA A 873 14.45 -6.06 -14.60
N GLN A 874 13.36 -6.44 -15.24
CA GLN A 874 13.25 -6.52 -16.69
C GLN A 874 13.05 -5.11 -17.24
N ASN A 875 14.09 -4.53 -17.84
CA ASN A 875 14.05 -3.19 -18.43
C ASN A 875 13.64 -3.29 -19.90
N GLN A 876 12.34 -3.46 -20.13
CA GLN A 876 11.78 -3.59 -21.48
C GLN A 876 11.68 -2.21 -22.18
N THR A 877 11.61 -1.12 -21.41
CA THR A 877 11.71 0.22 -21.99
C THR A 877 13.02 0.39 -22.72
N LEU A 878 14.15 -0.01 -22.09
CA LEU A 878 15.46 0.01 -22.76
C LEU A 878 15.49 -0.92 -23.97
N SER A 879 14.90 -2.14 -23.87
CA SER A 879 14.88 -3.08 -24.99
C SER A 879 14.21 -2.48 -26.23
N LEU A 880 13.15 -1.68 -26.07
CA LEU A 880 12.51 -0.98 -27.19
C LEU A 880 13.50 -0.02 -27.88
N TYR A 881 14.26 0.76 -27.13
CA TYR A 881 15.27 1.67 -27.71
C TYR A 881 16.43 0.91 -28.36
N ASP A 882 16.91 -0.14 -27.70
CA ASP A 882 18.02 -0.96 -28.23
C ASP A 882 17.62 -1.70 -29.50
N CYS A 883 16.47 -2.37 -29.49
CA CYS A 883 15.98 -3.13 -30.66
C CYS A 883 15.78 -2.25 -31.89
N ASN A 884 15.40 -1.00 -31.69
CA ASN A 884 15.23 -0.05 -32.77
C ASN A 884 16.50 0.78 -33.08
N GLY A 885 17.63 0.49 -32.43
CA GLY A 885 18.87 1.24 -32.63
C GLY A 885 18.77 2.70 -32.20
N LEU A 886 17.88 3.04 -31.28
CA LEU A 886 17.60 4.40 -30.82
C LEU A 886 18.18 4.71 -29.44
N ALA A 887 18.81 3.72 -28.79
CA ALA A 887 19.43 3.94 -27.48
C ALA A 887 20.50 5.05 -27.55
N PRO A 888 20.56 5.97 -26.57
CA PRO A 888 21.50 7.10 -26.58
C PRO A 888 22.96 6.64 -26.57
N ASP A 889 23.24 5.51 -25.99
CA ASP A 889 24.54 4.86 -25.89
C ASP A 889 24.79 3.78 -26.96
N PHE A 890 24.05 3.80 -28.07
CA PHE A 890 24.14 2.83 -29.16
C PHE A 890 25.58 2.59 -29.64
N SER A 891 26.43 3.63 -29.66
CA SER A 891 27.84 3.51 -30.07
C SER A 891 28.76 2.90 -29.01
N THR A 892 28.27 2.63 -27.81
CA THR A 892 29.04 1.99 -26.73
C THR A 892 28.93 0.44 -26.82
N PRO A 893 29.85 -0.30 -26.18
CA PRO A 893 29.74 -1.76 -26.10
C PRO A 893 28.40 -2.24 -25.53
N ARG A 894 27.83 -1.50 -24.54
CA ARG A 894 26.52 -1.84 -23.96
C ARG A 894 25.40 -1.67 -24.99
N GLY A 895 25.34 -0.54 -25.72
CA GLY A 895 24.32 -0.29 -26.71
C GLY A 895 24.38 -1.26 -27.90
N GLN A 896 25.60 -1.59 -28.37
CA GLN A 896 25.76 -2.63 -29.38
C GLN A 896 25.29 -4.01 -28.89
N ALA A 897 25.65 -4.41 -27.66
CA ALA A 897 25.20 -5.66 -27.07
C ALA A 897 23.67 -5.73 -26.94
N GLY A 898 23.00 -4.60 -26.61
CA GLY A 898 21.55 -4.51 -26.55
C GLY A 898 20.90 -4.64 -27.94
N TYR A 899 21.44 -3.98 -28.96
CA TYR A 899 20.98 -4.09 -30.32
C TYR A 899 21.15 -5.53 -30.88
N ASP A 900 22.32 -6.14 -30.66
CA ASP A 900 22.62 -7.50 -31.07
C ASP A 900 21.75 -8.53 -30.35
N ALA A 901 21.46 -8.30 -29.08
CA ALA A 901 20.55 -9.13 -28.28
C ALA A 901 19.17 -9.23 -28.91
N CYS A 902 18.62 -8.14 -29.40
CA CYS A 902 17.31 -8.14 -30.05
C CYS A 902 17.34 -8.74 -31.48
N ASN A 903 18.34 -8.36 -32.26
CA ASN A 903 18.28 -8.56 -33.69
C ASN A 903 19.07 -9.81 -34.14
N ASN A 904 20.01 -10.31 -33.34
CA ASN A 904 20.92 -11.35 -33.74
C ASN A 904 20.97 -12.57 -32.80
N THR A 905 21.11 -12.35 -31.48
CA THR A 905 21.45 -13.42 -30.53
C THR A 905 20.31 -13.89 -29.61
N GLY A 906 19.36 -13.02 -29.32
CA GLY A 906 18.32 -13.28 -28.30
C GLY A 906 18.82 -13.22 -26.86
N ASP A 907 20.04 -12.70 -26.59
CA ASP A 907 20.63 -12.62 -25.27
C ASP A 907 19.85 -11.69 -24.31
N ALA A 908 19.35 -12.23 -23.21
CA ALA A 908 18.53 -11.49 -22.25
C ALA A 908 19.34 -10.61 -21.28
N ARG A 909 20.67 -10.81 -21.17
CA ARG A 909 21.53 -10.12 -20.19
C ARG A 909 21.49 -8.59 -20.26
N PRO A 910 21.44 -7.92 -21.42
CA PRO A 910 21.36 -6.47 -21.50
C PRO A 910 20.08 -5.88 -20.92
N PHE A 911 18.99 -6.64 -20.91
CA PHE A 911 17.66 -6.17 -20.53
C PHE A 911 17.26 -6.49 -19.08
N VAL A 912 18.07 -7.29 -18.35
CA VAL A 912 17.83 -7.57 -16.93
C VAL A 912 18.88 -6.83 -16.10
N GLN A 913 18.48 -5.70 -15.53
CA GLN A 913 19.37 -4.73 -14.90
C GLN A 913 19.21 -4.65 -13.39
N SER A 914 20.30 -4.24 -12.70
CA SER A 914 20.28 -4.02 -11.25
C SER A 914 19.33 -2.90 -10.86
N THR A 915 18.52 -3.13 -9.81
CA THR A 915 17.64 -2.12 -9.22
C THR A 915 18.27 -1.42 -8.00
N SER A 916 19.58 -1.47 -7.86
CA SER A 916 20.29 -0.76 -6.79
C SER A 916 20.19 0.76 -6.97
N PHE A 917 19.95 1.48 -5.88
CA PHE A 917 19.86 2.95 -5.89
C PHE A 917 20.22 3.56 -4.54
N LEU A 918 20.58 4.84 -4.57
CA LEU A 918 20.55 5.76 -3.44
C LEU A 918 19.63 6.94 -3.78
N LYS A 919 18.58 7.13 -3.01
CA LYS A 919 17.58 8.19 -3.23
C LYS A 919 17.53 9.18 -2.07
N LEU A 920 17.44 10.48 -2.38
CA LEU A 920 16.95 11.51 -1.48
C LEU A 920 15.43 11.61 -1.69
N ARG A 921 14.68 10.92 -0.82
CA ARG A 921 13.23 10.77 -0.94
C ARG A 921 12.49 12.08 -0.74
N ASN A 922 12.87 12.78 0.32
CA ASN A 922 12.28 14.05 0.67
C ASN A 922 13.27 14.90 1.45
N ALA A 923 13.05 16.21 1.39
CA ALA A 923 13.67 17.20 2.25
C ALA A 923 12.65 18.29 2.54
N SER A 924 12.66 18.81 3.77
CA SER A 924 11.77 19.89 4.18
C SER A 924 12.45 20.87 5.12
N ILE A 925 12.02 22.11 5.04
CA ILE A 925 12.37 23.19 5.97
C ILE A 925 11.06 23.80 6.43
N SER A 926 10.81 23.79 7.74
CA SER A 926 9.57 24.30 8.36
C SER A 926 9.90 25.34 9.41
N LEU A 927 9.14 26.43 9.47
CA LEU A 927 9.26 27.48 10.44
C LEU A 927 7.93 27.66 11.19
N ASP A 928 7.95 27.41 12.50
CA ASP A 928 6.85 27.76 13.38
C ASP A 928 6.88 29.27 13.64
N LEU A 929 5.80 29.99 13.25
CA LEU A 929 5.70 31.41 13.43
C LEU A 929 5.54 31.76 14.94
N SER A 930 5.94 32.97 15.34
CA SER A 930 5.67 33.42 16.71
C SER A 930 4.18 33.61 16.93
N GLU A 931 3.72 33.51 18.18
CA GLU A 931 2.33 33.78 18.53
C GLU A 931 1.88 35.18 18.06
N HIS A 932 2.78 36.16 18.15
CA HIS A 932 2.50 37.50 17.65
C HIS A 932 2.19 37.51 16.14
N LEU A 933 3.00 36.80 15.34
CA LEU A 933 2.77 36.71 13.91
C LEU A 933 1.52 35.86 13.57
N ALA A 934 1.28 34.78 14.30
CA ALA A 934 0.08 33.95 14.13
C ALA A 934 -1.18 34.77 14.46
N ASN A 935 -1.16 35.55 15.53
CA ASN A 935 -2.27 36.38 15.96
C ASN A 935 -2.63 37.50 14.97
N LEU A 936 -1.70 37.95 14.12
CA LEU A 936 -2.02 38.89 13.02
C LEU A 936 -3.04 38.33 12.02
N PHE A 937 -3.11 37.01 11.92
CA PHE A 937 -4.07 36.28 11.08
C PHE A 937 -5.24 35.70 11.88
N GLY A 938 -5.36 36.06 13.18
CA GLY A 938 -6.37 35.49 14.07
C GLY A 938 -6.11 34.03 14.48
N ALA A 939 -4.93 33.46 14.14
CA ALA A 939 -4.58 32.11 14.46
C ALA A 939 -3.82 31.99 15.79
N ARG A 940 -4.02 30.91 16.52
CA ARG A 940 -3.26 30.59 17.76
C ARG A 940 -1.86 30.05 17.43
N SER A 941 -1.73 29.40 16.30
CA SER A 941 -0.47 28.83 15.81
C SER A 941 -0.43 28.91 14.29
N ALA A 942 0.75 29.12 13.73
CA ALA A 942 0.96 29.04 12.30
C ALA A 942 2.34 28.46 11.99
N ARG A 943 2.43 27.69 10.92
CA ARG A 943 3.65 27.08 10.40
C ARG A 943 3.73 27.29 8.90
N VAL A 944 4.92 27.60 8.42
CA VAL A 944 5.23 27.68 6.99
C VAL A 944 6.31 26.66 6.68
N SER A 945 6.18 25.95 5.58
CA SER A 945 7.19 24.97 5.14
C SER A 945 7.43 24.99 3.64
N VAL A 946 8.66 24.64 3.27
CA VAL A 946 9.08 24.35 1.91
C VAL A 946 9.54 22.89 1.86
N GLU A 947 9.08 22.16 0.91
CA GLU A 947 9.21 20.69 0.87
C GLU A 947 9.51 20.23 -0.55
N GLY A 948 10.39 19.24 -0.67
CA GLY A 948 10.69 18.57 -1.93
C GLY A 948 10.58 17.06 -1.79
N VAL A 949 10.07 16.40 -2.82
CA VAL A 949 9.84 14.95 -2.88
C VAL A 949 10.50 14.37 -4.12
N ASN A 950 11.08 13.16 -4.01
CA ASN A 950 11.80 12.47 -5.08
C ASN A 950 12.94 13.32 -5.69
N LEU A 951 13.73 13.97 -4.84
CA LEU A 951 14.65 15.02 -5.26
C LEU A 951 15.83 14.47 -6.08
N ILE A 952 16.45 13.39 -5.62
CA ILE A 952 17.64 12.81 -6.24
C ILE A 952 17.53 11.29 -6.29
N THR A 953 17.84 10.71 -7.45
CA THR A 953 18.02 9.25 -7.62
C THR A 953 19.38 9.00 -8.25
N LYS A 954 20.25 8.29 -7.52
CA LYS A 954 21.55 7.82 -8.03
C LYS A 954 21.45 6.31 -8.24
N THR A 955 21.60 5.84 -9.47
CA THR A 955 21.46 4.43 -9.86
C THR A 955 22.17 4.20 -11.20
N ASP A 956 22.59 2.97 -11.42
CA ASP A 956 23.11 2.50 -12.71
C ASP A 956 21.99 1.92 -13.60
N TYR A 957 20.75 1.87 -13.09
CA TYR A 957 19.59 1.46 -13.86
C TYR A 957 19.30 2.49 -14.97
N THR A 958 19.18 2.02 -16.21
CA THR A 958 19.03 2.91 -17.36
C THR A 958 17.58 3.28 -17.69
N GLY A 959 16.56 2.58 -17.11
CA GLY A 959 15.14 2.93 -17.21
C GLY A 959 14.77 4.20 -16.43
N TYR A 960 13.49 4.55 -16.43
CA TYR A 960 13.00 5.77 -15.78
C TYR A 960 13.18 5.71 -14.25
N ASP A 961 12.81 4.60 -13.61
CA ASP A 961 12.95 4.41 -12.17
C ASP A 961 13.19 2.93 -11.84
N PRO A 962 14.22 2.58 -11.03
CA PRO A 962 14.48 1.20 -10.64
C PRO A 962 13.38 0.58 -9.77
N GLU A 963 12.41 1.34 -9.29
CA GLU A 963 11.29 0.88 -8.46
C GLU A 963 9.97 0.76 -9.23
N VAL A 964 9.93 1.04 -10.53
CA VAL A 964 8.71 0.96 -11.32
C VAL A 964 8.25 -0.49 -11.55
N SER A 965 6.94 -0.68 -11.69
CA SER A 965 6.35 -1.97 -12.06
C SER A 965 5.04 -1.76 -12.81
N ASN A 966 5.02 -2.15 -14.09
CA ASN A 966 3.85 -1.96 -14.94
C ASN A 966 2.63 -2.82 -14.59
N TYR A 967 2.83 -3.93 -13.89
CA TYR A 967 1.74 -4.88 -13.61
C TYR A 967 0.97 -4.61 -12.32
N GLY A 968 1.29 -3.53 -11.60
CA GLY A 968 0.65 -3.22 -10.34
C GLY A 968 0.91 -4.26 -9.25
N SER A 969 -0.07 -4.45 -8.36
CA SER A 969 0.07 -5.36 -7.23
C SER A 969 0.05 -6.83 -7.67
N GLN A 970 1.23 -7.45 -7.71
CA GLN A 970 1.44 -8.85 -8.03
C GLN A 970 2.14 -9.58 -6.89
N ALA A 971 1.88 -10.89 -6.76
CA ALA A 971 2.53 -11.70 -5.74
C ALA A 971 4.05 -11.77 -5.94
N ILE A 972 4.50 -12.02 -7.17
CA ILE A 972 5.92 -12.26 -7.49
C ILE A 972 6.42 -11.52 -8.73
N THR A 973 5.59 -11.29 -9.74
CA THR A 973 5.97 -10.72 -11.04
C THR A 973 5.99 -9.18 -11.03
N ARG A 974 6.81 -8.64 -10.14
CA ARG A 974 7.10 -7.20 -10.01
C ARG A 974 8.40 -6.88 -10.74
N ASN A 975 8.80 -5.63 -10.79
CA ASN A 975 10.05 -5.18 -11.42
C ASN A 975 10.08 -5.45 -12.93
N ILE A 976 8.98 -5.12 -13.61
CA ILE A 976 8.91 -5.06 -15.07
C ILE A 976 8.67 -3.61 -15.46
N ASP A 977 9.55 -3.08 -16.29
CA ASP A 977 9.56 -1.69 -16.77
C ASP A 977 9.34 -1.71 -18.28
N LEU A 978 8.15 -1.33 -18.74
CA LEU A 978 7.83 -1.22 -20.16
C LEU A 978 6.95 -0.01 -20.44
N GLY A 979 7.57 1.10 -20.80
CA GLY A 979 6.91 2.35 -21.16
C GLY A 979 6.02 2.94 -20.05
N PRO A 980 6.38 2.91 -18.76
CA PRO A 980 5.56 3.47 -17.70
C PRO A 980 5.50 4.99 -17.82
N TYR A 981 4.52 5.60 -17.15
CA TYR A 981 4.50 7.05 -16.96
C TYR A 981 5.77 7.49 -16.22
N PRO A 982 6.56 8.46 -16.73
CA PRO A 982 7.83 8.85 -16.12
C PRO A 982 7.66 9.43 -14.72
N PRO A 983 8.64 9.21 -13.82
CA PRO A 983 8.58 9.74 -12.46
C PRO A 983 8.79 11.26 -12.44
N SER A 984 8.13 11.93 -11.49
CA SER A 984 8.28 13.36 -11.23
C SER A 984 8.97 13.64 -9.90
N ARG A 985 9.75 14.72 -9.83
CA ARG A 985 10.09 15.40 -8.59
C ARG A 985 9.08 16.48 -8.32
N GLN A 986 8.79 16.74 -7.04
CA GLN A 986 7.73 17.66 -6.64
C GLN A 986 8.26 18.66 -5.61
N PHE A 987 7.81 19.90 -5.70
CA PHE A 987 8.15 20.96 -4.75
C PHE A 987 6.87 21.59 -4.24
N PHE A 988 6.80 21.81 -2.94
CA PHE A 988 5.60 22.36 -2.28
C PHE A 988 5.97 23.49 -1.33
N PHE A 989 5.08 24.46 -1.26
CA PHE A 989 5.00 25.47 -0.22
C PHE A 989 3.71 25.23 0.58
N THR A 990 3.82 25.11 1.90
CA THR A 990 2.71 24.78 2.78
C THR A 990 2.55 25.82 3.88
N ILE A 991 1.32 26.25 4.10
CA ILE A 991 0.91 27.06 5.24
C ILE A 991 -0.09 26.25 6.06
N GLN A 992 0.14 26.17 7.37
CA GLN A 992 -0.76 25.56 8.34
C GLN A 992 -1.10 26.59 9.38
N ALA A 993 -2.38 26.72 9.74
CA ALA A 993 -2.85 27.62 10.79
C ALA A 993 -3.90 26.93 11.66
N GLY A 994 -3.77 27.10 12.99
CA GLY A 994 -4.71 26.61 13.99
C GLY A 994 -5.42 27.77 14.69
N PHE A 995 -6.75 27.68 14.83
CA PHE A 995 -7.64 28.69 15.40
C PHE A 995 -8.31 28.23 16.70
#